data_ab6e4237d98e18dfe3131426c95713bc
#
_entry.id   ab6e4237d98e18dfe3131426c95713bc
#
_cell.length_a   1.000
_cell.length_b   1.000
_cell.length_c   1.000
_cell.angle_alpha   90.00
_cell.angle_beta   90.00
_cell.angle_gamma   90.00
#
_symmetry.space_group_name_H-M   'P 1'
#
loop_
_entity.id
_entity.type
_entity.pdbx_description
1 polymer ?
#
loop_
_entity_poly.entity_id
_entity_poly.type
_entity_poly.pdbx_seq_one_letter_code
_entity_poly.pdbx_strand_id
1 'polypeptide(L)'
;MKLLKTTLFFFFNFCVFAQENIVLLPSQKPYNASKTIEHDLIHTKLEIKPDWNKQYLFGKASITFKPHFYPKKSITLDAKSFDVLEVIMKGKDLKYDYNKSTLKIDLGQTFTRKDTVNIQITYIAKPSERKVGGSDAISADKGLYFINPLGNELDKPQQIWTQGETESNSCWFPTIDSPNQKMTQEIFLTVENKFTTLSNGKLISSKQNPDSTHTDYWKQSKPAAPYLTMIAVGDFKKVIDPNFKDFEVSYYIEPKFEKYAFNIYGRTPEMIRYFEKILDVKYQWEKYAQIAVRDYVSGAMENTTATVHGNFIQKDTHQLVDDNDDGVIAHELFHHWFGDLVTCESWSNLPLNEAFANYSEFLWTNHKYGKDESDLISYIALNEYFDEAKEKQEPLIRFRYLGKEDMFDSHSYAKGGRILHLLRNTVGDEAFFESLKQYLTQHAYKTAEIEDLRLVFENVTGEDLHWFFDQWFMKSGHPVLEVSHNFADGKVKINIKQTQDTVHSTIYRLPLKILIKSDNEQVRHEIVLNEKEQTFEFPAISVPKMILLDPESILVGKIEHQKSKDELIYQFYNAESIATRLNVLETLTFIPENDTTSYYPPSDKKIRELLIDATKDKFWRIRQFAIQKLFDFDGEDFLEVEKALQYRVIHDERSYVRADAILAMKGFQNSQNDKLFRNALTDSSYTVQAAAIEALLATKPSDAIDLVLKFDNSTNLNIFAAVANYFADEASPLRFDWFHSHLKEMKGNDLYQVLGIFGTYLVKSSPEVQLKSIPLLYQIAKNDIQWYVRFAGIQTLSLINDNKEVKALMKQIITEEKDERLKRIYKKFNDI
;
A
#
# COMPACT_ATOMS: atom_id res chain seq x y z
N MET A 1 0.97 30.99 30.10
CA MET A 1 0.33 30.71 28.84
C MET A 1 1.38 30.29 27.81
N LYS A 2 2.15 29.23 28.10
CA LYS A 2 3.21 28.68 27.22
C LYS A 2 3.41 27.17 27.49
N LEU A 3 2.32 26.42 27.67
CA LEU A 3 2.43 24.97 27.98
C LEU A 3 1.26 24.14 27.43
N LEU A 4 0.80 24.44 26.21
CA LEU A 4 -0.24 23.59 25.57
C LEU A 4 0.00 23.44 24.05
N LYS A 5 1.25 23.26 23.63
CA LYS A 5 1.61 23.05 22.19
C LYS A 5 2.22 21.69 21.92
N THR A 6 1.89 20.63 22.67
CA THR A 6 2.61 19.36 22.51
C THR A 6 1.67 18.14 22.49
N THR A 7 0.48 18.22 21.94
CA THR A 7 -0.38 17.03 21.99
C THR A 7 -1.12 16.70 20.68
N LEU A 8 -0.69 17.19 19.51
CA LEU A 8 -1.36 16.79 18.25
C LEU A 8 -0.45 16.70 17.03
N PHE A 9 0.83 16.39 17.19
CA PHE A 9 1.72 16.11 16.06
C PHE A 9 2.73 15.01 16.42
N PHE A 10 2.25 13.79 16.73
CA PHE A 10 3.06 12.59 16.52
C PHE A 10 2.69 11.91 15.20
N PHE A 11 2.45 12.71 14.17
CA PHE A 11 2.64 12.25 12.80
C PHE A 11 4.10 12.51 12.44
N PHE A 12 4.86 11.43 12.34
CA PHE A 12 6.09 11.28 11.58
C PHE A 12 6.87 12.59 11.33
N ASN A 13 7.44 13.20 12.36
CA ASN A 13 8.76 13.74 12.20
C ASN A 13 9.72 12.56 12.38
N PHE A 14 9.90 11.75 11.35
CA PHE A 14 11.18 11.15 11.13
C PHE A 14 12.17 12.32 11.05
N CYS A 15 12.79 12.69 12.15
CA CYS A 15 14.10 13.27 12.08
C CYS A 15 14.97 12.20 11.41
N VAL A 16 15.02 12.25 10.11
CA VAL A 16 16.03 11.60 9.30
C VAL A 16 17.34 12.25 9.69
N PHE A 17 17.97 11.72 10.74
CA PHE A 17 19.37 11.92 10.93
C PHE A 17 20.03 11.14 9.80
N ALA A 18 20.44 11.85 8.77
CA ALA A 18 21.34 11.37 7.75
C ALA A 18 22.54 10.72 8.44
N GLN A 19 22.43 9.40 8.64
CA GLN A 19 23.62 8.60 8.72
C GLN A 19 24.05 8.45 7.25
N GLU A 20 25.34 8.60 6.95
CA GLU A 20 25.91 8.08 5.72
C GLU A 20 25.61 6.58 5.66
N ASN A 21 24.38 6.23 5.30
CA ASN A 21 24.15 4.96 4.65
C ASN A 21 25.02 5.07 3.41
N ILE A 22 26.01 4.19 3.29
CA ILE A 22 26.64 3.96 2.00
C ILE A 22 25.49 3.46 1.13
N VAL A 23 24.76 4.37 0.50
CA VAL A 23 23.78 4.05 -0.53
C VAL A 23 24.63 3.51 -1.67
N LEU A 24 24.65 2.18 -1.77
CA LEU A 24 25.37 1.54 -2.85
C LEU A 24 24.76 2.04 -4.15
N LEU A 25 25.57 2.63 -5.02
CA LEU A 25 25.12 2.93 -6.37
C LEU A 25 24.55 1.66 -7.00
N PRO A 26 23.55 1.75 -7.88
CA PRO A 26 22.98 0.57 -8.56
C PRO A 26 24.07 -0.33 -9.16
N SER A 27 25.14 0.25 -9.73
CA SER A 27 26.27 -0.50 -10.27
C SER A 27 27.08 -1.32 -9.25
N GLN A 28 26.97 -1.02 -7.97
CA GLN A 28 27.68 -1.71 -6.88
C GLN A 28 26.90 -2.89 -6.31
N LYS A 29 25.61 -3.00 -6.62
CA LYS A 29 24.77 -4.11 -6.21
C LYS A 29 25.00 -5.35 -7.11
N PRO A 30 24.82 -6.59 -6.60
CA PRO A 30 24.97 -7.79 -7.40
C PRO A 30 23.99 -7.81 -8.56
N TYR A 31 24.41 -8.34 -9.71
CA TYR A 31 23.54 -8.60 -10.85
C TYR A 31 22.74 -9.88 -10.61
N ASN A 32 21.43 -9.80 -10.70
CA ASN A 32 20.49 -10.91 -10.52
C ASN A 32 19.87 -11.25 -11.88
N ALA A 33 20.43 -12.24 -12.55
CA ALA A 33 19.90 -12.74 -13.81
C ALA A 33 18.53 -13.43 -13.61
N SER A 34 17.72 -13.47 -14.65
CA SER A 34 16.55 -14.34 -14.69
C SER A 34 16.95 -15.79 -14.43
N LYS A 35 16.13 -16.53 -13.66
CA LYS A 35 16.42 -17.93 -13.34
C LYS A 35 16.44 -18.77 -14.62
N THR A 36 17.54 -19.49 -14.84
CA THR A 36 17.67 -20.37 -16.00
C THR A 36 16.57 -21.44 -16.00
N ILE A 37 15.80 -21.53 -17.07
CA ILE A 37 14.79 -22.56 -17.25
C ILE A 37 15.45 -23.88 -17.70
N GLU A 38 15.72 -24.77 -16.75
CA GLU A 38 16.24 -26.11 -17.02
C GLU A 38 15.13 -27.11 -17.34
N HIS A 39 13.98 -26.92 -16.69
CA HIS A 39 12.76 -27.70 -16.83
C HIS A 39 11.54 -26.82 -16.93
N ASP A 40 10.56 -27.20 -17.69
CA ASP A 40 9.24 -26.61 -17.74
C ASP A 40 8.32 -27.38 -16.78
N LEU A 41 7.76 -26.71 -15.77
CA LEU A 41 6.66 -27.26 -15.00
C LEU A 41 5.41 -27.32 -15.89
N ILE A 42 4.68 -28.44 -15.83
CA ILE A 42 3.47 -28.66 -16.61
C ILE A 42 2.25 -28.69 -15.66
N HIS A 43 2.35 -29.49 -14.61
CA HIS A 43 1.24 -29.73 -13.69
C HIS A 43 1.74 -30.11 -12.31
N THR A 44 1.08 -29.58 -11.26
CA THR A 44 1.31 -29.98 -9.88
C THR A 44 -0.01 -30.42 -9.24
N LYS A 45 -0.04 -31.65 -8.70
CA LYS A 45 -1.14 -32.15 -7.89
C LYS A 45 -0.66 -32.25 -6.45
N LEU A 46 -1.42 -31.65 -5.52
CA LEU A 46 -1.15 -31.67 -4.08
C LEU A 46 -2.28 -32.40 -3.35
N GLU A 47 -1.91 -33.33 -2.47
CA GLU A 47 -2.79 -33.94 -1.48
C GLU A 47 -2.26 -33.52 -0.10
N ILE A 48 -2.98 -32.65 0.61
CA ILE A 48 -2.45 -31.96 1.79
C ILE A 48 -3.44 -31.98 2.96
N LYS A 49 -2.88 -32.02 4.18
CA LYS A 49 -3.61 -31.99 5.44
C LYS A 49 -2.83 -31.17 6.47
N PRO A 50 -3.34 -30.05 7.00
CA PRO A 50 -2.68 -29.28 8.04
C PRO A 50 -2.80 -29.96 9.41
N ASP A 51 -1.76 -29.77 10.25
CA ASP A 51 -1.76 -30.10 11.68
C ASP A 51 -1.71 -28.78 12.47
N TRP A 52 -2.83 -28.39 13.03
CA TRP A 52 -2.97 -27.15 13.78
C TRP A 52 -2.06 -27.08 15.02
N ASN A 53 -1.91 -28.20 15.73
CA ASN A 53 -1.14 -28.23 16.99
C ASN A 53 0.37 -28.05 16.74
N LYS A 54 0.89 -28.71 15.69
CA LYS A 54 2.29 -28.62 15.30
C LYS A 54 2.58 -27.45 14.38
N GLN A 55 1.53 -26.88 13.77
CA GLN A 55 1.63 -25.91 12.69
C GLN A 55 2.45 -26.44 11.51
N TYR A 56 2.19 -27.68 11.11
CA TYR A 56 2.82 -28.39 10.00
C TYR A 56 1.81 -28.69 8.89
N LEU A 57 2.33 -28.97 7.70
CA LEU A 57 1.52 -29.45 6.58
C LEU A 57 2.05 -30.81 6.13
N PHE A 58 1.22 -31.85 6.26
CA PHE A 58 1.48 -33.14 5.64
C PHE A 58 1.10 -33.07 4.18
N GLY A 59 2.01 -33.42 3.28
CA GLY A 59 1.82 -33.29 1.85
C GLY A 59 2.32 -34.45 1.02
N LYS A 60 1.60 -34.70 -0.07
CA LYS A 60 2.05 -35.51 -1.19
C LYS A 60 1.92 -34.70 -2.47
N ALA A 61 3.04 -34.36 -3.09
CA ALA A 61 3.12 -33.62 -4.34
C ALA A 61 3.40 -34.58 -5.50
N SER A 62 2.56 -34.53 -6.55
CA SER A 62 2.82 -35.18 -7.84
C SER A 62 3.15 -34.10 -8.85
N ILE A 63 4.40 -34.03 -9.30
CA ILE A 63 4.93 -32.97 -10.14
C ILE A 63 5.20 -33.54 -11.55
N THR A 64 4.56 -32.96 -12.54
CA THR A 64 4.76 -33.28 -13.95
C THR A 64 5.56 -32.15 -14.61
N PHE A 65 6.64 -32.51 -15.27
CA PHE A 65 7.56 -31.58 -15.93
C PHE A 65 8.23 -32.22 -17.17
N LYS A 66 8.95 -31.41 -17.94
CA LYS A 66 9.82 -31.86 -19.01
C LYS A 66 11.13 -31.07 -18.99
N PRO A 67 12.26 -31.62 -19.48
CA PRO A 67 13.44 -30.79 -19.76
C PRO A 67 13.11 -29.68 -20.76
N HIS A 68 13.57 -28.46 -20.50
CA HIS A 68 13.28 -27.33 -21.40
C HIS A 68 13.90 -27.52 -22.80
N PHE A 69 15.21 -27.63 -22.87
CA PHE A 69 15.91 -27.81 -24.14
C PHE A 69 16.93 -28.95 -24.08
N TYR A 70 17.90 -28.88 -23.19
CA TYR A 70 18.96 -29.88 -23.08
C TYR A 70 18.48 -31.12 -22.33
N PRO A 71 18.95 -32.33 -22.73
CA PRO A 71 18.66 -33.55 -21.98
C PRO A 71 19.10 -33.42 -20.51
N LYS A 72 18.27 -33.89 -19.59
CA LYS A 72 18.51 -33.82 -18.14
C LYS A 72 18.39 -35.19 -17.48
N LYS A 73 19.27 -35.45 -16.51
CA LYS A 73 19.28 -36.68 -15.69
C LYS A 73 18.76 -36.41 -14.26
N SER A 74 18.63 -35.18 -13.89
CA SER A 74 18.17 -34.76 -12.55
C SER A 74 17.27 -33.53 -12.64
N ILE A 75 16.42 -33.33 -11.63
CA ILE A 75 15.68 -32.08 -11.39
C ILE A 75 16.04 -31.53 -10.02
N THR A 76 16.11 -30.22 -9.90
CA THR A 76 16.24 -29.52 -8.62
C THR A 76 14.96 -28.72 -8.36
N LEU A 77 14.35 -28.98 -7.20
CA LEU A 77 13.17 -28.27 -6.70
C LEU A 77 13.55 -27.43 -5.48
N ASP A 78 12.91 -26.29 -5.36
CA ASP A 78 12.91 -25.52 -4.11
C ASP A 78 11.98 -26.22 -3.11
N ALA A 79 12.47 -26.44 -1.87
CA ALA A 79 11.75 -27.16 -0.82
C ALA A 79 12.33 -26.75 0.55
N LYS A 80 11.77 -25.66 1.11
CA LYS A 80 12.35 -24.98 2.28
C LYS A 80 11.81 -25.55 3.59
N SER A 81 12.69 -26.11 4.43
CA SER A 81 12.40 -26.63 5.78
C SER A 81 11.44 -27.84 5.81
N PHE A 82 11.62 -28.77 4.88
CA PHE A 82 10.82 -30.00 4.84
C PHE A 82 11.52 -31.17 5.56
N ASP A 83 10.69 -32.15 5.98
CA ASP A 83 11.12 -33.54 6.11
C ASP A 83 10.65 -34.26 4.84
N VAL A 84 11.58 -34.63 3.99
CA VAL A 84 11.30 -35.45 2.78
C VAL A 84 11.25 -36.91 3.22
N LEU A 85 10.07 -37.52 3.05
CA LEU A 85 9.82 -38.90 3.52
C LEU A 85 10.05 -39.92 2.42
N GLU A 86 9.64 -39.57 1.18
CA GLU A 86 9.72 -40.50 0.01
C GLU A 86 9.79 -39.68 -1.27
N VAL A 87 10.59 -40.15 -2.22
CA VAL A 87 10.62 -39.63 -3.59
C VAL A 87 10.57 -40.80 -4.57
N ILE A 88 9.48 -40.90 -5.37
CA ILE A 88 9.27 -42.04 -6.27
C ILE A 88 8.94 -41.59 -7.69
N MET A 89 9.31 -42.44 -8.67
CA MET A 89 8.91 -42.33 -10.05
C MET A 89 8.44 -43.71 -10.55
N LYS A 90 7.23 -43.79 -11.05
CA LYS A 90 6.62 -45.06 -11.54
C LYS A 90 6.69 -46.17 -10.48
N GLY A 91 6.48 -45.84 -9.20
CA GLY A 91 6.50 -46.77 -8.05
C GLY A 91 7.90 -47.24 -7.63
N LYS A 92 8.98 -46.60 -8.09
CA LYS A 92 10.36 -46.91 -7.69
C LYS A 92 10.96 -45.72 -6.97
N ASP A 93 11.70 -45.98 -5.89
CA ASP A 93 12.43 -44.95 -5.13
C ASP A 93 13.51 -44.30 -6.01
N LEU A 94 13.62 -42.99 -5.91
CA LEU A 94 14.67 -42.21 -6.53
C LEU A 94 15.69 -41.77 -5.49
N LYS A 95 16.95 -41.69 -5.90
CA LYS A 95 18.00 -41.05 -5.11
C LYS A 95 17.86 -39.55 -5.15
N TYR A 96 18.04 -38.92 -4.00
CA TYR A 96 18.01 -37.47 -3.90
C TYR A 96 19.03 -36.94 -2.90
N ASP A 97 19.38 -35.67 -3.07
CA ASP A 97 20.15 -34.87 -2.13
C ASP A 97 19.31 -33.69 -1.67
N TYR A 98 19.24 -33.48 -0.35
CA TYR A 98 18.40 -32.44 0.24
C TYR A 98 19.14 -31.66 1.33
N ASN A 99 19.25 -30.33 1.15
CA ASN A 99 19.99 -29.43 2.04
C ASN A 99 19.08 -28.53 2.89
N LYS A 100 17.80 -28.86 3.08
CA LYS A 100 16.75 -28.08 3.75
C LYS A 100 16.26 -26.81 3.00
N SER A 101 16.78 -26.55 1.82
CA SER A 101 16.31 -25.48 0.92
C SER A 101 16.01 -26.00 -0.48
N THR A 102 16.87 -26.87 -1.02
CA THR A 102 16.73 -27.44 -2.34
C THR A 102 16.76 -28.96 -2.30
N LEU A 103 15.93 -29.59 -3.12
CA LEU A 103 15.80 -31.02 -3.29
C LEU A 103 16.25 -31.40 -4.72
N LYS A 104 17.45 -31.95 -4.83
CA LYS A 104 17.99 -32.45 -6.10
C LYS A 104 17.71 -33.94 -6.24
N ILE A 105 16.97 -34.33 -7.28
CA ILE A 105 16.49 -35.69 -7.51
C ILE A 105 17.19 -36.28 -8.74
N ASP A 106 17.85 -37.42 -8.59
CA ASP A 106 18.39 -38.21 -9.72
C ASP A 106 17.25 -39.03 -10.37
N LEU A 107 16.94 -38.78 -11.62
CA LEU A 107 15.85 -39.43 -12.35
C LEU A 107 16.20 -40.86 -12.82
N GLY A 108 17.42 -41.31 -12.52
CA GLY A 108 17.91 -42.64 -12.85
C GLY A 108 18.23 -42.87 -14.32
N GLN A 109 17.74 -42.01 -15.20
CA GLN A 109 18.01 -42.03 -16.67
C GLN A 109 17.92 -40.59 -17.22
N THR A 110 18.40 -40.42 -18.45
CA THR A 110 18.34 -39.14 -19.16
C THR A 110 17.01 -38.97 -19.85
N PHE A 111 16.37 -37.82 -19.66
CA PHE A 111 15.16 -37.39 -20.37
C PHE A 111 15.46 -36.21 -21.28
N THR A 112 14.68 -36.10 -22.37
CA THR A 112 14.78 -35.04 -23.38
C THR A 112 13.55 -34.13 -23.33
N ARG A 113 13.56 -33.00 -24.02
CA ARG A 113 12.41 -32.10 -24.17
C ARG A 113 11.14 -32.74 -24.77
N LYS A 114 11.23 -33.94 -25.29
CA LYS A 114 10.09 -34.73 -25.84
C LYS A 114 9.45 -35.62 -24.78
N ASP A 115 10.12 -35.80 -23.65
CA ASP A 115 9.69 -36.71 -22.60
C ASP A 115 8.94 -35.90 -21.50
N THR A 116 7.78 -36.40 -21.09
CA THR A 116 7.07 -35.89 -19.89
C THR A 116 7.38 -36.81 -18.73
N VAL A 117 7.85 -36.24 -17.65
CA VAL A 117 8.25 -36.93 -16.42
C VAL A 117 7.27 -36.58 -15.32
N ASN A 118 6.86 -37.58 -14.52
CA ASN A 118 6.07 -37.38 -13.31
C ASN A 118 6.80 -38.00 -12.12
N ILE A 119 6.99 -37.26 -11.05
CA ILE A 119 7.54 -37.73 -9.79
C ILE A 119 6.56 -37.46 -8.66
N GLN A 120 6.60 -38.27 -7.62
CA GLN A 120 5.83 -38.06 -6.39
C GLN A 120 6.77 -37.86 -5.21
N ILE A 121 6.44 -36.93 -4.35
CA ILE A 121 7.20 -36.56 -3.17
C ILE A 121 6.24 -36.55 -1.99
N THR A 122 6.52 -37.39 -0.98
CA THR A 122 5.81 -37.37 0.28
C THR A 122 6.65 -36.60 1.30
N TYR A 123 6.06 -35.61 1.96
CA TYR A 123 6.81 -34.69 2.80
C TYR A 123 5.99 -34.15 3.97
N ILE A 124 6.71 -33.53 4.95
CA ILE A 124 6.13 -32.68 5.97
C ILE A 124 6.76 -31.31 5.85
N ALA A 125 5.97 -30.29 5.56
CA ALA A 125 6.42 -28.91 5.58
C ALA A 125 6.29 -28.32 6.99
N LYS A 126 7.30 -27.56 7.45
CA LYS A 126 7.41 -27.02 8.80
C LYS A 126 7.61 -25.50 8.78
N PRO A 127 6.65 -24.73 8.27
CA PRO A 127 6.80 -23.29 8.08
C PRO A 127 7.03 -22.55 9.41
N SER A 128 6.46 -23.02 10.52
CA SER A 128 6.61 -22.42 11.85
C SER A 128 8.02 -22.53 12.43
N GLU A 129 8.83 -23.53 12.00
CA GLU A 129 10.21 -23.71 12.45
C GLU A 129 11.22 -22.83 11.70
N ARG A 130 10.78 -22.16 10.62
CA ARG A 130 11.66 -21.26 9.87
C ARG A 130 11.98 -19.99 10.68
N LYS A 131 13.24 -19.55 10.57
CA LYS A 131 13.56 -18.18 11.00
C LYS A 131 12.79 -17.20 10.12
N VAL A 132 12.19 -16.22 10.74
CA VAL A 132 11.44 -15.17 10.01
C VAL A 132 12.45 -14.31 9.27
N GLY A 133 12.38 -14.31 7.95
CA GLY A 133 12.86 -13.26 7.08
C GLY A 133 11.68 -12.35 6.72
N GLY A 134 11.92 -11.29 5.99
CA GLY A 134 10.87 -10.39 5.51
C GLY A 134 11.44 -9.04 5.13
N SER A 135 10.58 -8.21 4.57
CA SER A 135 10.84 -6.82 4.16
C SER A 135 9.76 -5.90 4.74
N ASP A 136 9.78 -4.64 4.36
CA ASP A 136 8.71 -3.71 4.74
C ASP A 136 7.39 -4.02 4.01
N ALA A 137 7.47 -4.52 2.77
CA ALA A 137 6.30 -4.89 1.98
C ALA A 137 5.70 -6.26 2.38
N ILE A 138 6.57 -7.25 2.66
CA ILE A 138 6.17 -8.60 3.09
C ILE A 138 6.90 -8.90 4.40
N SER A 139 6.21 -8.71 5.51
CA SER A 139 6.82 -8.69 6.85
C SER A 139 7.32 -10.07 7.34
N ALA A 140 6.97 -11.17 6.66
CA ALA A 140 7.46 -12.50 6.94
C ALA A 140 7.41 -13.41 5.69
N ASP A 141 8.38 -14.35 5.57
CA ASP A 141 8.59 -15.24 4.40
C ASP A 141 8.36 -16.74 4.69
N LYS A 142 7.39 -17.04 5.57
CA LYS A 142 7.09 -18.44 5.96
C LYS A 142 6.27 -19.22 4.92
N GLY A 143 5.63 -18.53 3.98
CA GLY A 143 4.80 -19.13 2.92
C GLY A 143 3.45 -19.66 3.38
N LEU A 144 3.35 -20.32 4.51
CA LEU A 144 2.11 -20.82 5.12
C LEU A 144 2.04 -20.37 6.59
N TYR A 145 0.87 -19.89 7.00
CA TYR A 145 0.64 -19.26 8.29
C TYR A 145 -0.54 -19.90 9.01
N PHE A 146 -0.38 -20.11 10.32
CA PHE A 146 -1.41 -20.62 11.22
C PHE A 146 -1.77 -19.50 12.20
N ILE A 147 -2.99 -19.01 12.12
CA ILE A 147 -3.51 -17.93 12.95
C ILE A 147 -4.38 -18.53 14.05
N ASN A 148 -4.10 -18.17 15.31
CA ASN A 148 -4.77 -18.71 16.48
C ASN A 148 -4.88 -20.25 16.45
N PRO A 149 -3.79 -21.00 16.23
CA PRO A 149 -3.85 -22.44 15.91
C PRO A 149 -4.52 -23.31 16.96
N LEU A 150 -4.49 -22.88 18.22
CA LEU A 150 -5.10 -23.62 19.34
C LEU A 150 -6.49 -23.10 19.71
N GLY A 151 -6.98 -22.04 19.09
CA GLY A 151 -8.27 -21.43 19.39
C GLY A 151 -8.33 -20.73 20.75
N ASN A 152 -7.19 -20.34 21.34
CA ASN A 152 -7.10 -19.75 22.67
C ASN A 152 -7.37 -18.24 22.69
N GLU A 153 -7.28 -17.57 21.55
CA GLU A 153 -7.59 -16.15 21.40
C GLU A 153 -9.07 -16.03 21.05
N LEU A 154 -9.92 -15.60 22.01
CA LEU A 154 -11.40 -15.64 21.89
C LEU A 154 -11.93 -14.78 20.75
N ASP A 155 -11.30 -13.61 20.50
CA ASP A 155 -11.77 -12.65 19.50
C ASP A 155 -11.10 -12.82 18.13
N LYS A 156 -10.23 -13.80 17.99
CA LYS A 156 -9.51 -14.10 16.76
C LYS A 156 -9.91 -15.48 16.22
N PRO A 157 -10.41 -15.59 14.98
CA PRO A 157 -10.75 -16.87 14.39
C PRO A 157 -9.51 -17.72 14.14
N GLN A 158 -9.67 -19.06 14.16
CA GLN A 158 -8.65 -19.98 13.65
C GLN A 158 -8.63 -19.86 12.12
N GLN A 159 -7.45 -19.55 11.56
CA GLN A 159 -7.27 -19.45 10.10
C GLN A 159 -5.92 -20.04 9.68
N ILE A 160 -5.88 -20.59 8.47
CA ILE A 160 -4.66 -20.89 7.72
C ILE A 160 -4.75 -20.12 6.42
N TRP A 161 -3.64 -19.50 6.00
CA TRP A 161 -3.51 -18.87 4.70
C TRP A 161 -2.06 -18.91 4.23
N THR A 162 -1.86 -18.64 2.94
CA THR A 162 -0.54 -18.64 2.32
C THR A 162 -0.22 -17.28 1.72
N GLN A 163 1.08 -16.95 1.69
CA GLN A 163 1.70 -15.86 0.92
C GLN A 163 2.85 -16.45 0.12
N GLY A 164 2.69 -16.51 -1.19
CA GLY A 164 3.66 -17.15 -2.09
C GLY A 164 4.74 -16.20 -2.60
N GLU A 165 4.41 -14.95 -2.81
CA GLU A 165 5.33 -13.97 -3.33
C GLU A 165 6.39 -13.60 -2.28
N THR A 166 7.64 -13.44 -2.65
CA THR A 166 8.18 -13.63 -4.01
C THR A 166 8.39 -15.12 -4.38
N GLU A 167 9.00 -15.93 -3.52
CA GLU A 167 9.35 -17.36 -3.70
C GLU A 167 9.14 -18.11 -2.37
N SER A 168 8.00 -17.89 -1.72
CA SER A 168 7.69 -18.47 -0.41
C SER A 168 6.76 -19.68 -0.49
N ASN A 169 6.22 -20.03 -1.66
CA ASN A 169 5.42 -21.22 -1.84
C ASN A 169 6.23 -22.51 -1.69
N SER A 170 7.53 -22.47 -1.98
CA SER A 170 8.45 -23.57 -1.68
C SER A 170 8.64 -23.84 -0.17
N CYS A 171 8.03 -23.07 0.73
CA CYS A 171 7.96 -23.34 2.17
C CYS A 171 6.83 -24.32 2.54
N TRP A 172 5.89 -24.61 1.64
CA TRP A 172 4.80 -25.52 1.95
C TRP A 172 4.53 -26.60 0.87
N PHE A 173 5.03 -26.45 -0.36
CA PHE A 173 5.10 -27.55 -1.32
C PHE A 173 6.37 -27.46 -2.18
N PRO A 174 6.94 -28.62 -2.61
CA PRO A 174 8.14 -28.60 -3.45
C PRO A 174 7.78 -28.14 -4.86
N THR A 175 8.54 -27.19 -5.42
CA THR A 175 8.29 -26.62 -6.75
C THR A 175 9.56 -25.99 -7.33
N ILE A 176 9.53 -25.50 -8.55
CA ILE A 176 10.51 -24.54 -9.07
C ILE A 176 9.90 -23.15 -8.79
N ASP A 177 10.29 -22.56 -7.65
CA ASP A 177 9.70 -21.32 -7.15
C ASP A 177 10.33 -20.13 -7.89
N SER A 178 9.73 -19.77 -9.02
CA SER A 178 10.21 -18.69 -9.89
C SER A 178 9.05 -18.16 -10.73
N PRO A 179 8.96 -16.84 -10.97
CA PRO A 179 7.89 -16.25 -11.76
C PRO A 179 7.88 -16.74 -13.23
N ASN A 180 9.04 -17.17 -13.77
CA ASN A 180 9.13 -17.66 -15.14
C ASN A 180 8.74 -19.13 -15.31
N GLN A 181 8.00 -19.70 -14.37
CA GLN A 181 7.36 -21.00 -14.50
C GLN A 181 5.84 -20.83 -14.61
N LYS A 182 5.20 -21.68 -15.40
CA LYS A 182 3.74 -21.73 -15.51
C LYS A 182 3.27 -23.17 -15.42
N MET A 183 2.30 -23.43 -14.56
CA MET A 183 1.76 -24.78 -14.36
C MET A 183 0.26 -24.75 -14.09
N THR A 184 -0.44 -25.80 -14.49
CA THR A 184 -1.78 -26.10 -14.00
C THR A 184 -1.69 -26.81 -12.64
N GLN A 185 -2.77 -26.78 -11.85
CA GLN A 185 -2.72 -27.39 -10.53
C GLN A 185 -4.02 -28.06 -10.10
N GLU A 186 -3.87 -29.04 -9.23
CA GLU A 186 -4.94 -29.71 -8.49
C GLU A 186 -4.58 -29.78 -7.01
N ILE A 187 -5.51 -29.40 -6.14
CA ILE A 187 -5.29 -29.42 -4.67
C ILE A 187 -6.42 -30.20 -4.02
N PHE A 188 -6.06 -31.28 -3.33
CA PHE A 188 -6.94 -32.05 -2.43
C PHE A 188 -6.59 -31.62 -1.00
N LEU A 189 -7.42 -30.78 -0.42
CA LEU A 189 -7.22 -30.18 0.90
C LEU A 189 -8.16 -30.81 1.91
N THR A 190 -7.60 -31.56 2.87
CA THR A 190 -8.37 -32.25 3.94
C THR A 190 -8.33 -31.42 5.20
N VAL A 191 -9.52 -31.03 5.70
CA VAL A 191 -9.67 -30.17 6.88
C VAL A 191 -10.83 -30.66 7.75
N GLU A 192 -10.92 -30.20 8.99
CA GLU A 192 -12.05 -30.45 9.88
C GLU A 192 -13.36 -29.89 9.30
N ASN A 193 -14.47 -30.57 9.53
CA ASN A 193 -15.79 -30.24 8.96
C ASN A 193 -16.29 -28.83 9.28
N LYS A 194 -15.81 -28.21 10.35
CA LYS A 194 -16.19 -26.87 10.76
C LYS A 194 -15.61 -25.75 9.89
N PHE A 195 -14.54 -26.03 9.12
CA PHE A 195 -13.85 -25.03 8.34
C PHE A 195 -14.32 -24.97 6.89
N THR A 196 -14.27 -23.79 6.32
CA THR A 196 -14.42 -23.51 4.91
C THR A 196 -13.04 -23.41 4.27
N THR A 197 -12.86 -23.90 3.05
CA THR A 197 -11.60 -23.78 2.30
C THR A 197 -11.76 -22.85 1.10
N LEU A 198 -10.65 -22.22 0.69
CA LEU A 198 -10.51 -21.54 -0.60
C LEU A 198 -9.16 -21.90 -1.20
N SER A 199 -9.13 -22.10 -2.52
CA SER A 199 -7.91 -22.23 -3.31
C SER A 199 -8.12 -21.75 -4.75
N ASN A 200 -7.05 -21.82 -5.56
CA ASN A 200 -7.08 -21.44 -6.97
C ASN A 200 -8.01 -22.33 -7.80
N GLY A 201 -8.58 -21.77 -8.85
CA GLY A 201 -9.47 -22.48 -9.77
C GLY A 201 -10.86 -22.77 -9.17
N LYS A 202 -11.53 -23.82 -9.63
CA LYS A 202 -12.89 -24.21 -9.19
C LYS A 202 -12.84 -25.28 -8.11
N LEU A 203 -13.76 -25.22 -7.18
CA LEU A 203 -14.10 -26.34 -6.30
C LEU A 203 -14.87 -27.39 -7.12
N ILE A 204 -14.25 -28.53 -7.39
CA ILE A 204 -14.80 -29.61 -8.20
C ILE A 204 -15.68 -30.54 -7.36
N SER A 205 -15.24 -30.83 -6.14
CA SER A 205 -16.02 -31.65 -5.21
C SER A 205 -15.57 -31.43 -3.76
N SER A 206 -16.49 -31.70 -2.83
CA SER A 206 -16.25 -31.74 -1.39
C SER A 206 -16.73 -33.09 -0.87
N LYS A 207 -15.83 -33.87 -0.29
CA LYS A 207 -16.13 -35.25 0.17
C LYS A 207 -15.95 -35.33 1.68
N GLN A 208 -17.02 -35.74 2.39
CA GLN A 208 -16.95 -36.04 3.82
C GLN A 208 -16.16 -37.32 4.09
N ASN A 209 -15.35 -37.30 5.13
CA ASN A 209 -14.55 -38.41 5.59
C ASN A 209 -15.10 -38.98 6.92
N PRO A 210 -14.78 -40.23 7.27
CA PRO A 210 -15.31 -40.84 8.50
C PRO A 210 -14.78 -40.23 9.80
N ASP A 211 -13.64 -39.49 9.73
CA ASP A 211 -12.92 -38.94 10.88
C ASP A 211 -13.32 -37.47 11.21
N SER A 212 -14.54 -37.05 10.88
CA SER A 212 -15.03 -35.69 11.05
C SER A 212 -14.24 -34.62 10.28
N THR A 213 -13.57 -35.03 9.20
CA THR A 213 -12.96 -34.14 8.22
C THR A 213 -13.71 -34.18 6.90
N HIS A 214 -13.43 -33.22 6.03
CA HIS A 214 -13.80 -33.32 4.61
C HIS A 214 -12.57 -33.02 3.74
N THR A 215 -12.63 -33.46 2.50
CA THR A 215 -11.60 -33.21 1.50
C THR A 215 -12.20 -32.43 0.35
N ASP A 216 -11.72 -31.22 0.15
CA ASP A 216 -12.08 -30.37 -0.97
C ASP A 216 -11.10 -30.55 -2.11
N TYR A 217 -11.62 -30.79 -3.32
CA TYR A 217 -10.86 -30.88 -4.55
C TYR A 217 -11.01 -29.59 -5.34
N TRP A 218 -9.91 -28.81 -5.40
CA TRP A 218 -9.77 -27.59 -6.18
C TRP A 218 -8.96 -27.85 -7.44
N LYS A 219 -9.33 -27.22 -8.56
CA LYS A 219 -8.64 -27.40 -9.85
C LYS A 219 -8.48 -26.06 -10.57
N GLN A 220 -7.25 -25.71 -10.87
CA GLN A 220 -6.83 -24.62 -11.73
C GLN A 220 -6.43 -25.20 -13.10
N SER A 221 -7.29 -25.01 -14.11
CA SER A 221 -7.09 -25.65 -15.43
C SER A 221 -6.17 -24.87 -16.34
N LYS A 222 -5.95 -23.60 -16.07
CA LYS A 222 -5.09 -22.71 -16.85
C LYS A 222 -3.78 -22.49 -16.12
N PRO A 223 -2.65 -22.43 -16.86
CA PRO A 223 -1.35 -22.34 -16.23
C PRO A 223 -1.11 -20.95 -15.61
N ALA A 224 -0.66 -20.95 -14.37
CA ALA A 224 -0.26 -19.77 -13.59
C ALA A 224 1.12 -19.98 -12.96
N ALA A 225 1.77 -18.91 -12.53
CA ALA A 225 3.06 -19.00 -11.88
C ALA A 225 2.95 -19.66 -10.50
N PRO A 226 3.97 -20.40 -10.03
CA PRO A 226 3.92 -21.10 -8.75
C PRO A 226 3.65 -20.18 -7.55
N TYR A 227 4.18 -18.94 -7.53
CA TYR A 227 4.00 -18.00 -6.43
C TYR A 227 2.52 -17.60 -6.21
N LEU A 228 1.68 -17.73 -7.24
CA LEU A 228 0.24 -17.42 -7.20
C LEU A 228 -0.62 -18.56 -6.61
N THR A 229 0.00 -19.70 -6.28
CA THR A 229 -0.70 -20.83 -5.65
C THR A 229 -1.05 -20.49 -4.20
N MET A 230 -2.32 -20.67 -3.82
CA MET A 230 -2.76 -20.37 -2.47
C MET A 230 -3.69 -21.41 -1.87
N ILE A 231 -3.73 -21.50 -0.56
CA ILE A 231 -4.80 -22.09 0.22
C ILE A 231 -5.22 -21.16 1.35
N ALA A 232 -6.49 -21.18 1.67
CA ALA A 232 -7.03 -20.60 2.90
C ALA A 232 -8.01 -21.57 3.56
N VAL A 233 -7.99 -21.62 4.90
CA VAL A 233 -8.86 -22.45 5.74
C VAL A 233 -9.31 -21.64 6.94
N GLY A 234 -10.60 -21.68 7.28
CA GLY A 234 -11.11 -20.96 8.44
C GLY A 234 -12.64 -20.99 8.53
N ASP A 235 -13.18 -20.36 9.55
CA ASP A 235 -14.61 -20.10 9.67
C ASP A 235 -15.00 -18.87 8.83
N PHE A 236 -15.07 -19.08 7.51
CA PHE A 236 -15.50 -18.05 6.56
C PHE A 236 -16.92 -18.29 6.06
N LYS A 237 -17.66 -17.20 5.85
CA LYS A 237 -18.91 -17.21 5.10
C LYS A 237 -18.61 -16.92 3.64
N LYS A 238 -19.05 -17.82 2.76
CA LYS A 238 -18.97 -17.62 1.31
C LYS A 238 -20.23 -16.91 0.84
N VAL A 239 -20.08 -15.73 0.30
CA VAL A 239 -21.15 -14.93 -0.32
C VAL A 239 -20.91 -14.90 -1.83
N ILE A 240 -21.86 -15.41 -2.61
CA ILE A 240 -21.79 -15.40 -4.08
C ILE A 240 -22.49 -14.14 -4.58
N ASP A 241 -21.83 -13.40 -5.50
CA ASP A 241 -22.42 -12.20 -6.08
C ASP A 241 -23.50 -12.57 -7.12
N PRO A 242 -24.75 -12.22 -6.88
CA PRO A 242 -25.85 -12.55 -7.78
C PRO A 242 -25.87 -11.69 -9.07
N ASN A 243 -25.14 -10.58 -9.10
CA ASN A 243 -25.15 -9.61 -10.19
C ASN A 243 -24.17 -9.98 -11.32
N PHE A 244 -23.33 -11.00 -11.13
CA PHE A 244 -22.40 -11.49 -12.13
C PHE A 244 -22.72 -12.94 -12.51
N LYS A 245 -22.79 -13.25 -13.81
CA LYS A 245 -23.31 -14.54 -14.31
C LYS A 245 -22.35 -15.30 -15.21
N ASP A 246 -21.25 -14.67 -15.68
CA ASP A 246 -20.36 -15.28 -16.64
C ASP A 246 -19.50 -16.38 -16.00
N PHE A 247 -19.14 -16.16 -14.73
CA PHE A 247 -18.45 -17.10 -13.87
C PHE A 247 -18.74 -16.74 -12.40
N GLU A 248 -18.35 -17.59 -11.45
CA GLU A 248 -18.58 -17.31 -10.04
C GLU A 248 -17.68 -16.13 -9.57
N VAL A 249 -18.32 -15.08 -9.04
CA VAL A 249 -17.70 -14.04 -8.22
C VAL A 249 -18.16 -14.26 -6.79
N SER A 250 -17.21 -14.42 -5.84
CA SER A 250 -17.55 -14.76 -4.47
C SER A 250 -16.62 -14.11 -3.45
N TYR A 251 -17.17 -13.86 -2.25
CA TYR A 251 -16.52 -13.17 -1.14
C TYR A 251 -16.48 -14.11 0.07
N TYR A 252 -15.27 -14.31 0.61
CA TYR A 252 -15.05 -15.11 1.81
C TYR A 252 -14.69 -14.16 2.95
N ILE A 253 -15.60 -14.07 3.92
CA ILE A 253 -15.55 -13.03 4.94
C ILE A 253 -15.85 -13.64 6.33
N GLU A 254 -15.34 -13.03 7.39
CA GLU A 254 -15.68 -13.49 8.74
C GLU A 254 -17.20 -13.37 9.00
N PRO A 255 -17.80 -14.30 9.79
CA PRO A 255 -19.25 -14.33 10.00
C PRO A 255 -19.87 -12.99 10.45
N LYS A 256 -19.16 -12.24 11.29
CA LYS A 256 -19.63 -10.94 11.80
C LYS A 256 -19.77 -9.86 10.71
N PHE A 257 -19.03 -10.01 9.61
CA PHE A 257 -19.04 -9.08 8.47
C PHE A 257 -19.88 -9.56 7.29
N GLU A 258 -20.51 -10.76 7.36
CA GLU A 258 -21.31 -11.33 6.27
C GLU A 258 -22.33 -10.34 5.71
N LYS A 259 -23.04 -9.63 6.58
CA LYS A 259 -24.06 -8.63 6.19
C LYS A 259 -23.49 -7.41 5.46
N TYR A 260 -22.18 -7.18 5.54
CA TYR A 260 -21.49 -6.07 4.90
C TYR A 260 -20.73 -6.47 3.61
N ALA A 261 -20.74 -7.75 3.23
CA ALA A 261 -19.98 -8.28 2.10
C ALA A 261 -20.20 -7.49 0.81
N PHE A 262 -21.45 -7.13 0.49
CA PHE A 262 -21.76 -6.32 -0.70
C PHE A 262 -21.41 -4.84 -0.55
N ASN A 263 -21.36 -4.31 0.66
CA ASN A 263 -20.88 -2.95 0.89
C ASN A 263 -19.37 -2.84 0.64
N ILE A 264 -18.63 -3.91 0.98
CA ILE A 264 -17.17 -4.01 0.84
C ILE A 264 -16.80 -4.31 -0.62
N TYR A 265 -17.31 -5.41 -1.18
CA TYR A 265 -16.86 -5.99 -2.44
C TYR A 265 -17.83 -5.81 -3.63
N GLY A 266 -19.03 -5.30 -3.40
CA GLY A 266 -20.10 -5.35 -4.41
C GLY A 266 -19.86 -4.53 -5.69
N ARG A 267 -18.75 -3.78 -5.78
CA ARG A 267 -18.33 -3.11 -7.02
C ARG A 267 -17.46 -4.00 -7.92
N THR A 268 -17.02 -5.15 -7.44
CA THR A 268 -16.18 -6.10 -8.19
C THR A 268 -16.78 -6.48 -9.56
N PRO A 269 -18.08 -6.81 -9.72
CA PRO A 269 -18.65 -7.08 -11.03
C PRO A 269 -18.53 -5.91 -12.01
N GLU A 270 -18.69 -4.68 -11.55
CA GLU A 270 -18.53 -3.47 -12.36
C GLU A 270 -17.06 -3.28 -12.77
N MET A 271 -16.10 -3.51 -11.85
CA MET A 271 -14.67 -3.44 -12.12
C MET A 271 -14.27 -4.45 -13.20
N ILE A 272 -14.71 -5.72 -13.10
CA ILE A 272 -14.43 -6.74 -14.11
C ILE A 272 -14.91 -6.27 -15.50
N ARG A 273 -16.16 -5.79 -15.59
CA ARG A 273 -16.72 -5.31 -16.86
C ARG A 273 -15.97 -4.10 -17.41
N TYR A 274 -15.57 -3.19 -16.54
CA TYR A 274 -14.82 -2.02 -16.93
C TYR A 274 -13.45 -2.39 -17.50
N PHE A 275 -12.69 -3.24 -16.80
CA PHE A 275 -11.37 -3.67 -17.26
C PHE A 275 -11.44 -4.52 -18.53
N GLU A 276 -12.39 -5.44 -18.63
CA GLU A 276 -12.66 -6.16 -19.90
C GLU A 276 -12.91 -5.19 -21.07
N LYS A 277 -13.64 -4.12 -20.80
CA LYS A 277 -13.99 -3.12 -21.83
C LYS A 277 -12.79 -2.31 -22.29
N ILE A 278 -12.00 -1.76 -21.33
CA ILE A 278 -10.87 -0.88 -21.72
C ILE A 278 -9.70 -1.65 -22.30
N LEU A 279 -9.48 -2.90 -21.87
CA LEU A 279 -8.42 -3.78 -22.37
C LEU A 279 -8.84 -4.53 -23.67
N ASP A 280 -10.11 -4.62 -23.95
CA ASP A 280 -10.70 -5.50 -24.98
C ASP A 280 -10.18 -6.94 -24.90
N VAL A 281 -9.90 -7.41 -23.69
CA VAL A 281 -9.47 -8.77 -23.34
C VAL A 281 -10.36 -9.27 -22.19
N LYS A 282 -11.09 -10.35 -22.43
CA LYS A 282 -11.96 -10.97 -21.44
C LYS A 282 -11.16 -11.49 -20.25
N TYR A 283 -11.78 -11.52 -19.06
CA TYR A 283 -11.27 -12.22 -17.91
C TYR A 283 -11.07 -13.70 -18.23
N GLN A 284 -9.85 -14.20 -18.09
CA GLN A 284 -9.45 -15.49 -18.66
C GLN A 284 -9.67 -16.66 -17.69
N TRP A 285 -10.01 -16.43 -16.45
CA TRP A 285 -9.99 -17.43 -15.39
C TRP A 285 -11.38 -17.98 -15.07
N GLU A 286 -11.44 -19.11 -14.30
CA GLU A 286 -12.70 -19.85 -14.11
C GLU A 286 -13.61 -19.29 -13.04
N LYS A 287 -13.10 -18.49 -12.13
CA LYS A 287 -13.82 -17.76 -11.07
C LYS A 287 -13.04 -16.53 -10.63
N TYR A 288 -13.66 -15.67 -9.84
CA TYR A 288 -12.96 -14.66 -9.05
C TYR A 288 -13.46 -14.68 -7.62
N ALA A 289 -12.60 -15.08 -6.67
CA ALA A 289 -12.91 -15.07 -5.26
C ALA A 289 -12.00 -14.06 -4.54
N GLN A 290 -12.53 -13.42 -3.50
CA GLN A 290 -11.79 -12.52 -2.61
C GLN A 290 -11.97 -13.02 -1.18
N ILE A 291 -10.90 -13.03 -0.39
CA ILE A 291 -10.90 -13.46 1.00
C ILE A 291 -10.17 -12.45 1.88
N ALA A 292 -10.74 -12.14 3.05
CA ALA A 292 -10.09 -11.32 4.07
C ALA A 292 -9.53 -12.19 5.20
N VAL A 293 -8.25 -12.05 5.51
CA VAL A 293 -7.57 -12.88 6.52
C VAL A 293 -6.92 -12.06 7.62
N ARG A 294 -6.80 -12.65 8.81
CA ARG A 294 -6.18 -12.02 9.98
C ARG A 294 -4.64 -12.09 9.91
N ASP A 295 -4.01 -11.07 10.47
CA ASP A 295 -2.55 -10.97 10.63
C ASP A 295 -1.80 -11.17 9.29
N TYR A 296 -2.38 -10.70 8.19
CA TYR A 296 -1.76 -10.84 6.90
C TYR A 296 -0.42 -10.10 6.85
N VAL A 297 0.56 -10.69 6.18
CA VAL A 297 1.95 -10.20 6.17
C VAL A 297 2.23 -9.13 5.13
N SER A 298 1.25 -8.80 4.30
CA SER A 298 1.25 -7.73 3.30
C SER A 298 -0.10 -7.01 3.29
N GLY A 299 -0.37 -6.10 2.35
CA GLY A 299 -1.68 -5.47 2.15
C GLY A 299 -2.69 -6.44 1.56
N ALA A 300 -2.40 -6.91 0.36
CA ALA A 300 -3.20 -7.88 -0.38
C ALA A 300 -2.30 -8.74 -1.28
N MET A 301 -2.88 -9.66 -2.08
CA MET A 301 -2.17 -10.56 -2.98
C MET A 301 -3.10 -11.10 -4.06
N GLU A 302 -2.65 -11.05 -5.28
CA GLU A 302 -3.37 -11.38 -6.50
C GLU A 302 -3.51 -12.88 -6.79
N ASN A 303 -3.32 -13.78 -5.84
CA ASN A 303 -3.34 -15.23 -6.11
C ASN A 303 -4.42 -15.61 -7.12
N THR A 304 -4.02 -16.22 -8.22
CA THR A 304 -4.89 -16.44 -9.39
C THR A 304 -6.25 -17.03 -9.00
N THR A 305 -7.32 -16.32 -9.30
CA THR A 305 -8.73 -16.64 -8.99
C THR A 305 -9.13 -16.55 -7.52
N ALA A 306 -8.22 -16.21 -6.61
CA ALA A 306 -8.45 -16.24 -5.17
C ALA A 306 -7.62 -15.16 -4.43
N THR A 307 -7.92 -13.91 -4.72
CA THR A 307 -7.27 -12.73 -4.13
C THR A 307 -7.38 -12.76 -2.61
N VAL A 308 -6.26 -12.52 -1.92
CA VAL A 308 -6.21 -12.41 -0.46
C VAL A 308 -6.05 -10.95 -0.06
N HIS A 309 -6.84 -10.50 0.90
CA HIS A 309 -6.73 -9.19 1.53
C HIS A 309 -6.44 -9.33 3.02
N GLY A 310 -5.74 -8.38 3.60
CA GLY A 310 -5.67 -8.21 5.03
C GLY A 310 -7.04 -7.86 5.64
N ASN A 311 -7.19 -8.07 6.93
CA ASN A 311 -8.47 -7.84 7.62
C ASN A 311 -8.91 -6.36 7.69
N PHE A 312 -8.07 -5.41 7.29
CA PHE A 312 -8.43 -3.99 7.21
C PHE A 312 -9.61 -3.71 6.27
N ILE A 313 -9.80 -4.58 5.26
CA ILE A 313 -10.91 -4.45 4.30
C ILE A 313 -12.27 -4.80 4.92
N GLN A 314 -12.30 -5.53 6.05
CA GLN A 314 -13.52 -5.90 6.76
C GLN A 314 -14.03 -4.72 7.58
N LYS A 315 -14.90 -3.92 6.98
CA LYS A 315 -15.46 -2.68 7.53
C LYS A 315 -16.97 -2.78 7.69
N ASP A 316 -17.50 -2.11 8.69
CA ASP A 316 -18.94 -1.87 8.81
C ASP A 316 -19.38 -0.64 7.98
N THR A 317 -20.67 -0.34 7.97
CA THR A 317 -21.20 0.77 7.16
C THR A 317 -20.72 2.14 7.62
N HIS A 318 -20.39 2.34 8.89
CA HIS A 318 -19.86 3.60 9.39
C HIS A 318 -18.41 3.83 8.95
N GLN A 319 -17.58 2.77 8.97
CA GLN A 319 -16.21 2.83 8.48
C GLN A 319 -16.17 3.06 6.96
N LEU A 320 -17.09 2.44 6.21
CA LEU A 320 -17.19 2.57 4.75
C LEU A 320 -17.66 3.97 4.28
N VAL A 321 -18.22 4.79 5.18
CA VAL A 321 -18.48 6.20 4.87
C VAL A 321 -17.18 6.98 4.69
N ASP A 322 -16.16 6.63 5.45
CA ASP A 322 -14.87 7.31 5.43
C ASP A 322 -13.99 6.80 4.29
N ASP A 323 -13.90 5.47 4.14
CA ASP A 323 -13.00 4.84 3.16
C ASP A 323 -13.53 3.47 2.70
N ASN A 324 -13.46 3.19 1.39
CA ASN A 324 -14.10 2.04 0.75
C ASN A 324 -13.15 1.02 0.10
N ASP A 325 -11.85 1.15 0.22
CA ASP A 325 -10.81 0.24 -0.31
C ASP A 325 -10.94 -0.15 -1.81
N ASP A 326 -11.72 0.57 -2.59
CA ASP A 326 -11.93 0.27 -4.01
C ASP A 326 -10.62 0.23 -4.80
N GLY A 327 -9.66 1.08 -4.44
CA GLY A 327 -8.32 1.09 -5.04
C GLY A 327 -7.63 -0.26 -4.93
N VAL A 328 -7.56 -0.82 -3.72
CA VAL A 328 -6.92 -2.12 -3.46
C VAL A 328 -7.66 -3.25 -4.21
N ILE A 329 -9.00 -3.23 -4.22
CA ILE A 329 -9.79 -4.23 -4.95
C ILE A 329 -9.52 -4.15 -6.46
N ALA A 330 -9.41 -2.94 -7.01
CA ALA A 330 -9.10 -2.74 -8.43
C ALA A 330 -7.67 -3.21 -8.76
N HIS A 331 -6.70 -2.88 -7.90
CA HIS A 331 -5.30 -3.30 -7.99
C HIS A 331 -5.19 -4.83 -8.10
N GLU A 332 -5.71 -5.56 -7.12
CA GLU A 332 -5.65 -7.01 -7.07
C GLU A 332 -6.43 -7.69 -8.21
N LEU A 333 -7.54 -7.11 -8.63
CA LEU A 333 -8.28 -7.62 -9.76
C LEU A 333 -7.51 -7.44 -11.08
N PHE A 334 -6.83 -6.29 -11.26
CA PHE A 334 -6.12 -5.99 -12.51
C PHE A 334 -4.92 -6.90 -12.73
N HIS A 335 -4.32 -7.38 -11.66
CA HIS A 335 -3.27 -8.39 -11.72
C HIS A 335 -3.67 -9.65 -12.48
N HIS A 336 -4.96 -10.00 -12.53
CA HIS A 336 -5.42 -11.16 -13.30
C HIS A 336 -5.16 -11.04 -14.81
N TRP A 337 -4.86 -9.82 -15.30
CA TRP A 337 -4.32 -9.57 -16.63
C TRP A 337 -2.80 -9.32 -16.59
N PHE A 338 -2.33 -8.46 -15.67
CA PHE A 338 -0.93 -8.06 -15.54
C PHE A 338 -0.34 -8.62 -14.23
N GLY A 339 0.27 -9.79 -14.32
CA GLY A 339 0.76 -10.60 -13.20
C GLY A 339 0.40 -12.07 -13.38
N ASP A 340 -0.89 -12.38 -13.54
CA ASP A 340 -1.38 -13.74 -13.69
C ASP A 340 -1.36 -14.23 -15.13
N LEU A 341 -2.05 -13.53 -16.04
CA LEU A 341 -2.12 -13.92 -17.45
C LEU A 341 -0.77 -13.73 -18.13
N VAL A 342 -0.18 -12.55 -17.99
CA VAL A 342 1.18 -12.24 -18.39
C VAL A 342 1.97 -11.91 -17.12
N THR A 343 2.98 -12.71 -16.80
CA THR A 343 3.80 -12.56 -15.58
C THR A 343 5.17 -11.99 -15.95
N CYS A 344 5.78 -11.21 -15.08
CA CYS A 344 7.16 -10.76 -15.26
C CYS A 344 8.13 -11.97 -15.36
N GLU A 345 9.09 -11.93 -16.29
CA GLU A 345 10.08 -13.03 -16.50
C GLU A 345 10.98 -13.22 -15.27
N SER A 346 11.25 -12.15 -14.57
CA SER A 346 12.03 -12.13 -13.32
C SER A 346 11.57 -10.97 -12.45
N TRP A 347 11.92 -11.01 -11.16
CA TRP A 347 11.63 -9.91 -10.23
C TRP A 347 12.23 -8.58 -10.66
N SER A 348 13.25 -8.58 -11.51
CA SER A 348 13.80 -7.38 -12.16
C SER A 348 12.76 -6.63 -13.00
N ASN A 349 11.77 -7.33 -13.52
CA ASN A 349 10.67 -6.81 -14.33
C ASN A 349 9.35 -6.69 -13.53
N LEU A 350 9.40 -6.69 -12.20
CA LEU A 350 8.22 -6.58 -11.32
C LEU A 350 7.27 -5.43 -11.69
N PRO A 351 7.74 -4.27 -12.18
CA PRO A 351 6.86 -3.19 -12.66
C PRO A 351 5.89 -3.60 -13.79
N LEU A 352 6.14 -4.69 -14.52
CA LEU A 352 5.16 -5.22 -15.47
C LEU A 352 3.91 -5.82 -14.79
N ASN A 353 4.01 -6.19 -13.53
CA ASN A 353 2.89 -6.55 -12.69
C ASN A 353 2.37 -5.31 -11.93
N GLU A 354 3.20 -4.73 -11.07
CA GLU A 354 2.82 -3.76 -10.05
C GLU A 354 2.49 -2.36 -10.58
N ALA A 355 3.25 -1.87 -11.57
CA ALA A 355 2.95 -0.56 -12.14
C ALA A 355 1.58 -0.55 -12.84
N PHE A 356 1.22 -1.66 -13.50
CA PHE A 356 -0.10 -1.79 -14.14
C PHE A 356 -1.23 -1.90 -13.11
N ALA A 357 -1.02 -2.67 -12.06
CA ALA A 357 -2.00 -2.79 -10.98
C ALA A 357 -2.20 -1.45 -10.26
N ASN A 358 -1.14 -0.74 -9.92
CA ASN A 358 -1.22 0.61 -9.35
C ASN A 358 -1.92 1.59 -10.31
N TYR A 359 -1.63 1.51 -11.62
CA TYR A 359 -2.32 2.35 -12.60
C TYR A 359 -3.81 2.04 -12.71
N SER A 360 -4.23 0.82 -12.43
CA SER A 360 -5.65 0.45 -12.43
C SER A 360 -6.46 1.19 -11.35
N GLU A 361 -5.85 1.54 -10.24
CA GLU A 361 -6.47 2.36 -9.19
C GLU A 361 -6.86 3.73 -9.74
N PHE A 362 -5.96 4.37 -10.50
CA PHE A 362 -6.26 5.61 -11.23
C PHE A 362 -7.37 5.40 -12.25
N LEU A 363 -7.31 4.36 -13.07
CA LEU A 363 -8.29 4.07 -14.11
C LEU A 363 -9.68 3.84 -13.54
N TRP A 364 -9.78 3.03 -12.49
CA TRP A 364 -11.04 2.77 -11.79
C TRP A 364 -11.60 4.02 -11.13
N THR A 365 -10.77 4.75 -10.41
CA THR A 365 -11.18 5.98 -9.71
C THR A 365 -11.68 7.03 -10.71
N ASN A 366 -11.01 7.18 -11.84
CA ASN A 366 -11.45 8.08 -12.91
C ASN A 366 -12.82 7.67 -13.45
N HIS A 367 -13.01 6.38 -13.70
CA HIS A 367 -14.27 5.83 -14.18
C HIS A 367 -15.42 6.01 -13.17
N LYS A 368 -15.17 5.70 -11.90
CA LYS A 368 -16.21 5.62 -10.88
C LYS A 368 -16.51 6.95 -10.21
N TYR A 369 -15.47 7.73 -9.91
CA TYR A 369 -15.54 8.91 -9.06
C TYR A 369 -15.16 10.20 -9.80
N GLY A 370 -14.66 10.08 -11.02
CA GLY A 370 -14.34 11.22 -11.88
C GLY A 370 -12.90 11.71 -11.77
N LYS A 371 -12.62 12.70 -12.64
CA LYS A 371 -11.26 13.19 -12.87
C LYS A 371 -10.60 13.78 -11.62
N ASP A 372 -11.31 14.58 -10.86
CA ASP A 372 -10.72 15.26 -9.69
C ASP A 372 -10.24 14.24 -8.64
N GLU A 373 -10.97 13.13 -8.42
CA GLU A 373 -10.56 12.06 -7.50
C GLU A 373 -9.35 11.27 -8.04
N SER A 374 -9.31 10.98 -9.34
CA SER A 374 -8.16 10.29 -9.94
C SER A 374 -6.91 11.19 -10.00
N ASP A 375 -7.09 12.49 -10.24
CA ASP A 375 -5.99 13.46 -10.16
C ASP A 375 -5.40 13.54 -8.74
N LEU A 376 -6.25 13.38 -7.71
CA LEU A 376 -5.77 13.31 -6.31
C LEU A 376 -4.93 12.07 -6.06
N ILE A 377 -5.38 10.88 -6.49
CA ILE A 377 -4.57 9.65 -6.39
C ILE A 377 -3.24 9.84 -7.11
N SER A 378 -3.27 10.40 -8.30
CA SER A 378 -2.09 10.67 -9.11
C SER A 378 -1.12 11.65 -8.43
N TYR A 379 -1.65 12.67 -7.76
CA TYR A 379 -0.88 13.63 -6.97
C TYR A 379 -0.23 12.97 -5.73
N ILE A 380 -0.99 12.15 -5.02
CA ILE A 380 -0.49 11.40 -3.85
C ILE A 380 0.64 10.46 -4.27
N ALA A 381 0.42 9.64 -5.31
CA ALA A 381 1.43 8.71 -5.81
C ALA A 381 2.74 9.41 -6.21
N LEU A 382 2.64 10.60 -6.86
CA LEU A 382 3.83 11.37 -7.21
C LEU A 382 4.61 11.83 -5.97
N ASN A 383 3.92 12.25 -4.91
CA ASN A 383 4.55 12.68 -3.67
C ASN A 383 5.18 11.49 -2.90
N GLU A 384 4.51 10.34 -2.85
CA GLU A 384 5.07 9.10 -2.27
C GLU A 384 6.38 8.71 -2.98
N TYR A 385 6.40 8.77 -4.30
CA TYR A 385 7.63 8.55 -5.05
C TYR A 385 8.70 9.59 -4.70
N PHE A 386 8.37 10.89 -4.62
CA PHE A 386 9.34 11.93 -4.29
C PHE A 386 9.89 11.79 -2.86
N ASP A 387 9.08 11.33 -1.92
CA ASP A 387 9.53 11.08 -0.56
C ASP A 387 10.55 9.94 -0.52
N GLU A 388 10.29 8.84 -1.21
CA GLU A 388 11.26 7.75 -1.33
C GLU A 388 12.51 8.16 -2.12
N ALA A 389 12.36 8.99 -3.16
CA ALA A 389 13.46 9.46 -4.01
C ALA A 389 14.46 10.37 -3.27
N LYS A 390 14.13 10.89 -2.08
CA LYS A 390 15.08 11.58 -1.19
C LYS A 390 16.12 10.61 -0.60
N GLU A 391 15.73 9.35 -0.41
CA GLU A 391 16.54 8.31 0.22
C GLU A 391 17.25 7.42 -0.80
N LYS A 392 16.57 7.07 -1.89
CA LYS A 392 17.09 6.22 -2.96
C LYS A 392 16.51 6.59 -4.32
N GLN A 393 17.31 6.45 -5.37
CA GLN A 393 16.87 6.64 -6.76
C GLN A 393 17.26 5.41 -7.57
N GLU A 394 16.26 4.62 -7.96
CA GLU A 394 16.45 3.37 -8.68
C GLU A 394 15.75 3.41 -10.05
N PRO A 395 16.24 2.66 -11.05
CA PRO A 395 15.46 2.40 -12.26
C PRO A 395 14.20 1.59 -11.95
N LEU A 396 13.17 1.67 -12.74
CA LEU A 396 12.01 0.78 -12.64
C LEU A 396 12.42 -0.66 -12.92
N ILE A 397 13.08 -0.90 -14.04
CA ILE A 397 13.61 -2.19 -14.42
C ILE A 397 15.07 -2.26 -13.95
N ARG A 398 15.33 -3.13 -13.00
CA ARG A 398 16.66 -3.23 -12.41
C ARG A 398 17.04 -4.67 -12.10
N PHE A 399 18.18 -5.08 -12.67
CA PHE A 399 18.78 -6.40 -12.42
C PHE A 399 19.81 -6.37 -11.28
N ARG A 400 20.02 -5.21 -10.67
CA ARG A 400 20.98 -5.03 -9.57
C ARG A 400 20.25 -4.61 -8.30
N TYR A 401 20.02 -5.59 -7.41
CA TYR A 401 19.40 -5.39 -6.11
C TYR A 401 20.07 -6.33 -5.08
N LEU A 402 19.94 -6.03 -3.79
CA LEU A 402 20.48 -6.87 -2.70
C LEU A 402 19.55 -8.04 -2.40
N GLY A 403 18.26 -7.79 -2.36
CA GLY A 403 17.20 -8.78 -2.21
C GLY A 403 16.09 -8.50 -3.22
N LYS A 404 15.37 -9.54 -3.65
CA LYS A 404 14.26 -9.40 -4.60
C LYS A 404 13.10 -8.57 -4.02
N GLU A 405 12.96 -8.58 -2.70
CA GLU A 405 11.99 -7.76 -1.97
C GLU A 405 12.30 -6.26 -2.06
N ASP A 406 13.53 -5.86 -2.42
CA ASP A 406 13.87 -4.45 -2.69
C ASP A 406 13.12 -3.87 -3.90
N MET A 407 12.50 -4.73 -4.72
CA MET A 407 11.68 -4.32 -5.86
C MET A 407 10.32 -3.76 -5.46
N PHE A 408 9.81 -4.07 -4.24
CA PHE A 408 8.52 -3.61 -3.73
C PHE A 408 8.68 -2.24 -3.07
N ASP A 409 8.65 -1.21 -3.89
CA ASP A 409 8.90 0.17 -3.47
C ASP A 409 8.09 1.18 -4.29
N SER A 410 8.09 2.45 -3.86
CA SER A 410 7.38 3.52 -4.57
C SER A 410 7.88 3.75 -6.01
N HIS A 411 9.05 3.22 -6.38
CA HIS A 411 9.50 3.23 -7.77
C HIS A 411 8.68 2.24 -8.61
N SER A 412 8.55 0.99 -8.18
CA SER A 412 7.82 -0.04 -8.92
C SER A 412 6.32 0.27 -8.98
N TYR A 413 5.73 0.77 -7.89
CA TYR A 413 4.31 1.08 -7.75
C TYR A 413 3.98 2.49 -8.23
N ALA A 414 4.18 3.48 -7.39
CA ALA A 414 3.72 4.87 -7.61
C ALA A 414 4.36 5.52 -8.84
N LYS A 415 5.70 5.50 -8.96
CA LYS A 415 6.39 6.00 -10.16
C LYS A 415 6.00 5.20 -11.39
N GLY A 416 5.94 3.86 -11.27
CA GLY A 416 5.56 2.96 -12.36
C GLY A 416 4.19 3.29 -12.94
N GLY A 417 3.15 3.40 -12.09
CA GLY A 417 1.81 3.81 -12.49
C GLY A 417 1.77 5.18 -13.15
N ARG A 418 2.51 6.15 -12.61
CA ARG A 418 2.65 7.50 -13.20
C ARG A 418 3.33 7.48 -14.58
N ILE A 419 4.33 6.61 -14.79
CA ILE A 419 5.00 6.46 -16.09
C ILE A 419 4.07 5.83 -17.11
N LEU A 420 3.23 4.86 -16.73
CA LEU A 420 2.20 4.34 -17.63
C LEU A 420 1.18 5.41 -18.02
N HIS A 421 0.80 6.29 -17.09
CA HIS A 421 -0.03 7.44 -17.40
C HIS A 421 0.66 8.43 -18.36
N LEU A 422 1.95 8.69 -18.16
CA LEU A 422 2.75 9.50 -19.06
C LEU A 422 2.88 8.86 -20.46
N LEU A 423 3.09 7.53 -20.54
CA LEU A 423 3.14 6.79 -21.81
C LEU A 423 1.80 6.93 -22.57
N ARG A 424 0.67 6.74 -21.88
CA ARG A 424 -0.67 6.93 -22.45
C ARG A 424 -0.86 8.32 -23.02
N ASN A 425 -0.40 9.36 -22.31
CA ASN A 425 -0.47 10.73 -22.80
C ASN A 425 0.50 11.02 -23.96
N THR A 426 1.56 10.23 -24.08
CA THR A 426 2.53 10.37 -25.17
C THR A 426 2.01 9.76 -26.48
N VAL A 427 1.42 8.56 -26.41
CA VAL A 427 0.97 7.82 -27.61
C VAL A 427 -0.53 7.99 -27.90
N GLY A 428 -1.29 8.52 -26.94
CA GLY A 428 -2.77 8.67 -27.02
C GLY A 428 -3.51 7.41 -26.56
N ASP A 429 -4.79 7.59 -26.22
CA ASP A 429 -5.63 6.55 -25.62
C ASP A 429 -5.80 5.32 -26.52
N GLU A 430 -6.10 5.54 -27.80
CA GLU A 430 -6.36 4.44 -28.74
C GLU A 430 -5.14 3.55 -28.91
N ALA A 431 -3.96 4.13 -29.17
CA ALA A 431 -2.73 3.35 -29.32
C ALA A 431 -2.30 2.69 -28.01
N PHE A 432 -2.51 3.35 -26.86
CA PHE A 432 -2.19 2.80 -25.55
C PHE A 432 -2.98 1.50 -25.28
N PHE A 433 -4.30 1.55 -25.35
CA PHE A 433 -5.13 0.38 -25.03
C PHE A 433 -5.04 -0.72 -26.10
N GLU A 434 -4.88 -0.37 -27.38
CA GLU A 434 -4.60 -1.39 -28.42
C GLU A 434 -3.26 -2.08 -28.17
N SER A 435 -2.23 -1.35 -27.73
CA SER A 435 -0.95 -1.96 -27.36
C SER A 435 -1.09 -2.89 -26.16
N LEU A 436 -1.85 -2.53 -25.14
CA LEU A 436 -2.10 -3.41 -23.98
C LEU A 436 -2.86 -4.68 -24.39
N LYS A 437 -3.88 -4.56 -25.26
CA LYS A 437 -4.60 -5.72 -25.82
C LYS A 437 -3.66 -6.65 -26.56
N GLN A 438 -2.80 -6.13 -27.43
CA GLN A 438 -1.85 -6.93 -28.18
C GLN A 438 -0.83 -7.61 -27.26
N TYR A 439 -0.28 -6.87 -26.27
CA TYR A 439 0.62 -7.42 -25.28
C TYR A 439 -0.02 -8.59 -24.52
N LEU A 440 -1.20 -8.41 -23.97
CA LEU A 440 -1.93 -9.44 -23.24
C LEU A 440 -2.28 -10.67 -24.12
N THR A 441 -2.59 -10.44 -25.39
CA THR A 441 -2.94 -11.53 -26.32
C THR A 441 -1.71 -12.34 -26.75
N GLN A 442 -0.61 -11.67 -27.10
CA GLN A 442 0.62 -12.31 -27.59
C GLN A 442 1.36 -13.08 -26.49
N HIS A 443 1.30 -12.57 -25.26
CA HIS A 443 1.99 -13.15 -24.11
C HIS A 443 1.05 -13.89 -23.14
N ALA A 444 -0.21 -14.16 -23.53
CA ALA A 444 -1.16 -14.88 -22.67
C ALA A 444 -0.58 -16.21 -22.18
N TYR A 445 -0.64 -16.42 -20.85
CA TYR A 445 -0.09 -17.58 -20.13
C TYR A 445 1.44 -17.76 -20.27
N LYS A 446 2.14 -16.69 -20.58
CA LYS A 446 3.61 -16.64 -20.68
C LYS A 446 4.18 -15.60 -19.73
N THR A 447 5.49 -15.48 -19.81
CA THR A 447 6.22 -14.40 -19.13
C THR A 447 6.71 -13.37 -20.14
N ALA A 448 7.00 -12.16 -19.65
CA ALA A 448 7.49 -11.06 -20.48
C ALA A 448 8.54 -10.22 -19.75
N GLU A 449 9.38 -9.57 -20.51
CA GLU A 449 10.28 -8.51 -20.09
C GLU A 449 9.79 -7.16 -20.62
N ILE A 450 10.37 -6.08 -20.12
CA ILE A 450 9.96 -4.71 -20.52
C ILE A 450 10.12 -4.47 -22.02
N GLU A 451 11.08 -5.12 -22.66
CA GLU A 451 11.31 -5.02 -24.10
C GLU A 451 10.16 -5.60 -24.93
N ASP A 452 9.50 -6.63 -24.41
CA ASP A 452 8.31 -7.19 -25.07
C ASP A 452 7.18 -6.15 -25.12
N LEU A 453 6.99 -5.42 -24.01
CA LEU A 453 6.01 -4.32 -23.94
C LEU A 453 6.37 -3.20 -24.92
N ARG A 454 7.65 -2.76 -24.94
CA ARG A 454 8.13 -1.71 -25.86
C ARG A 454 7.86 -2.08 -27.32
N LEU A 455 8.25 -3.28 -27.72
CA LEU A 455 8.10 -3.76 -29.11
C LEU A 455 6.62 -3.78 -29.57
N VAL A 456 5.69 -4.11 -28.66
CA VAL A 456 4.26 -4.06 -28.97
C VAL A 456 3.80 -2.62 -29.19
N PHE A 457 4.22 -1.66 -28.33
CA PHE A 457 3.89 -0.24 -28.50
C PHE A 457 4.46 0.31 -29.80
N GLU A 458 5.71 0.02 -30.14
CA GLU A 458 6.33 0.44 -31.40
C GLU A 458 5.61 -0.17 -32.63
N ASN A 459 5.16 -1.42 -32.53
CA ASN A 459 4.42 -2.06 -33.61
C ASN A 459 3.04 -1.42 -33.84
N VAL A 460 2.37 -0.99 -32.79
CA VAL A 460 1.04 -0.35 -32.88
C VAL A 460 1.16 1.08 -33.38
N THR A 461 2.09 1.87 -32.81
CA THR A 461 2.23 3.28 -33.11
C THR A 461 3.02 3.56 -34.41
N GLY A 462 3.92 2.66 -34.76
CA GLY A 462 4.91 2.89 -35.83
C GLY A 462 6.02 3.87 -35.42
N GLU A 463 6.08 4.26 -34.15
CA GLU A 463 7.06 5.21 -33.63
C GLU A 463 8.22 4.48 -32.96
N ASP A 464 9.42 5.05 -32.99
CA ASP A 464 10.55 4.63 -32.14
C ASP A 464 10.32 5.16 -30.72
N LEU A 465 10.00 4.25 -29.81
CA LEU A 465 9.79 4.54 -28.37
C LEU A 465 10.99 4.12 -27.51
N HIS A 466 12.09 3.71 -28.14
CA HIS A 466 13.30 3.32 -27.39
C HIS A 466 13.76 4.43 -26.43
N TRP A 467 13.74 5.70 -26.88
CA TRP A 467 14.08 6.84 -26.04
C TRP A 467 13.20 6.97 -24.80
N PHE A 468 11.90 6.64 -24.91
CA PHE A 468 10.96 6.73 -23.78
C PHE A 468 11.26 5.63 -22.75
N PHE A 469 11.36 4.38 -23.21
CA PHE A 469 11.62 3.24 -22.33
C PHE A 469 13.00 3.32 -21.69
N ASP A 470 14.04 3.75 -22.44
CA ASP A 470 15.40 3.95 -21.89
C ASP A 470 15.38 4.96 -20.74
N GLN A 471 14.80 6.15 -20.93
CA GLN A 471 14.86 7.19 -19.90
C GLN A 471 13.94 6.94 -18.70
N TRP A 472 12.77 6.27 -18.89
CA TRP A 472 11.78 6.16 -17.85
C TRP A 472 11.79 4.81 -17.12
N PHE A 473 12.11 3.73 -17.82
CA PHE A 473 12.16 2.39 -17.22
C PHE A 473 13.58 1.95 -16.85
N MET A 474 14.59 2.29 -17.68
CA MET A 474 15.93 1.75 -17.52
C MET A 474 16.89 2.68 -16.75
N LYS A 475 16.55 3.96 -16.58
CA LYS A 475 17.35 4.94 -15.84
C LYS A 475 16.68 5.37 -14.55
N SER A 476 17.48 5.75 -13.57
CA SER A 476 17.03 6.26 -12.27
C SER A 476 16.71 7.75 -12.32
N GLY A 477 16.07 8.24 -11.26
CA GLY A 477 15.81 9.65 -11.04
C GLY A 477 14.56 10.19 -11.76
N HIS A 478 14.46 11.49 -11.80
CA HIS A 478 13.38 12.26 -12.42
C HIS A 478 13.87 13.67 -12.79
N PRO A 479 13.24 14.36 -13.75
CA PRO A 479 13.58 15.74 -14.09
C PRO A 479 13.19 16.69 -12.96
N VAL A 480 14.05 17.68 -12.72
CA VAL A 480 13.77 18.86 -11.90
C VAL A 480 13.90 20.07 -12.82
N LEU A 481 12.80 20.78 -13.03
CA LEU A 481 12.71 21.87 -13.98
C LEU A 481 12.63 23.21 -13.25
N GLU A 482 13.71 24.00 -13.33
CA GLU A 482 13.69 25.40 -12.93
C GLU A 482 13.09 26.21 -14.08
N VAL A 483 12.00 26.95 -13.82
CA VAL A 483 11.26 27.71 -14.83
C VAL A 483 11.21 29.17 -14.46
N SER A 484 11.59 30.02 -15.41
CA SER A 484 11.39 31.47 -15.31
C SER A 484 10.74 32.02 -16.56
N HIS A 485 10.05 33.14 -16.42
CA HIS A 485 9.38 33.78 -17.56
C HIS A 485 9.49 35.29 -17.49
N ASN A 486 9.40 35.92 -18.67
CA ASN A 486 9.22 37.35 -18.79
C ASN A 486 8.32 37.71 -19.98
N PHE A 487 7.78 38.90 -19.96
CA PHE A 487 7.04 39.45 -21.07
C PHE A 487 7.73 40.72 -21.59
N ALA A 488 8.12 40.76 -22.85
CA ALA A 488 8.73 41.90 -23.51
C ALA A 488 8.44 41.85 -25.01
N ASP A 489 8.31 43.01 -25.65
CA ASP A 489 8.13 43.17 -27.10
C ASP A 489 6.99 42.33 -27.69
N GLY A 490 5.87 42.22 -26.98
CA GLY A 490 4.72 41.44 -27.40
C GLY A 490 4.94 39.92 -27.40
N LYS A 491 5.92 39.43 -26.64
CA LYS A 491 6.24 38.02 -26.52
C LYS A 491 6.40 37.63 -25.07
N VAL A 492 5.96 36.42 -24.77
CA VAL A 492 6.30 35.69 -23.55
C VAL A 492 7.52 34.84 -23.84
N LYS A 493 8.58 35.00 -23.05
CA LYS A 493 9.76 34.16 -23.08
C LYS A 493 9.77 33.27 -21.84
N ILE A 494 9.86 31.96 -22.03
CA ILE A 494 9.88 30.98 -20.96
C ILE A 494 11.22 30.24 -21.05
N ASN A 495 12.04 30.38 -20.04
CA ASN A 495 13.29 29.63 -19.90
C ASN A 495 13.07 28.43 -19.00
N ILE A 496 13.45 27.25 -19.43
CA ILE A 496 13.33 25.99 -18.72
C ILE A 496 14.71 25.36 -18.65
N LYS A 497 15.14 25.05 -17.43
CA LYS A 497 16.44 24.44 -17.14
C LYS A 497 16.25 23.16 -16.34
N GLN A 498 16.86 22.07 -16.79
CA GLN A 498 16.94 20.81 -16.08
C GLN A 498 18.07 20.86 -15.06
N THR A 499 17.73 20.77 -13.76
CA THR A 499 18.67 20.98 -12.64
C THR A 499 18.93 19.73 -11.81
N GLN A 500 18.30 18.60 -12.14
CA GLN A 500 18.51 17.33 -11.43
C GLN A 500 19.98 16.89 -11.43
N ASP A 501 20.34 16.11 -10.41
CA ASP A 501 21.66 15.50 -10.32
C ASP A 501 21.86 14.46 -11.43
N THR A 502 22.80 14.72 -12.33
CA THR A 502 23.09 13.84 -13.46
C THR A 502 23.96 12.61 -13.09
N VAL A 503 24.37 12.47 -11.83
CA VAL A 503 24.99 11.24 -11.33
C VAL A 503 23.97 10.13 -11.22
N HIS A 504 22.74 10.47 -10.78
CA HIS A 504 21.65 9.52 -10.58
C HIS A 504 20.56 9.63 -11.62
N SER A 505 20.61 10.61 -12.51
CA SER A 505 19.58 10.89 -13.50
C SER A 505 20.20 11.29 -14.85
N THR A 506 19.37 11.56 -15.84
CA THR A 506 19.79 11.97 -17.19
C THR A 506 19.24 13.35 -17.53
N ILE A 507 19.67 13.92 -18.64
CA ILE A 507 18.93 15.01 -19.29
C ILE A 507 17.80 14.36 -20.08
N TYR A 508 16.57 14.75 -19.75
CA TYR A 508 15.36 14.15 -20.30
C TYR A 508 14.91 14.81 -21.59
N ARG A 509 14.38 14.03 -22.50
CA ARG A 509 13.54 14.50 -23.59
C ARG A 509 12.10 14.56 -23.09
N LEU A 510 11.52 15.75 -23.01
CA LEU A 510 10.20 15.98 -22.41
C LEU A 510 9.28 16.68 -23.42
N PRO A 511 8.35 15.97 -24.04
CA PRO A 511 7.17 16.58 -24.66
C PRO A 511 6.30 17.19 -23.55
N LEU A 512 6.08 18.49 -23.57
CA LEU A 512 5.36 19.23 -22.54
C LEU A 512 4.33 20.17 -23.14
N LYS A 513 3.27 20.44 -22.37
CA LYS A 513 2.30 21.47 -22.70
C LYS A 513 2.51 22.71 -21.84
N ILE A 514 2.31 23.87 -22.44
CA ILE A 514 2.33 25.15 -21.74
C ILE A 514 0.97 25.81 -21.94
N LEU A 515 0.35 26.28 -20.86
CA LEU A 515 -0.84 27.12 -20.89
C LEU A 515 -0.47 28.56 -20.54
N ILE A 516 -0.75 29.48 -21.45
CA ILE A 516 -0.58 30.93 -21.26
C ILE A 516 -1.97 31.55 -21.20
N LYS A 517 -2.30 32.27 -20.11
CA LYS A 517 -3.58 32.93 -19.92
C LYS A 517 -3.37 34.41 -19.61
N SER A 518 -4.03 35.28 -20.38
CA SER A 518 -4.19 36.71 -20.11
C SER A 518 -5.66 37.04 -19.85
N ASP A 519 -6.02 38.33 -19.73
CA ASP A 519 -7.40 38.72 -19.50
C ASP A 519 -8.38 38.28 -20.59
N ASN A 520 -7.91 38.29 -21.84
CA ASN A 520 -8.75 38.10 -23.03
C ASN A 520 -8.39 36.85 -23.84
N GLU A 521 -7.36 36.13 -23.46
CA GLU A 521 -6.84 35.02 -24.25
C GLU A 521 -6.32 33.91 -23.38
N GLN A 522 -6.59 32.67 -23.80
CA GLN A 522 -6.01 31.46 -23.21
C GLN A 522 -5.53 30.56 -24.34
N VAL A 523 -4.22 30.34 -24.41
CA VAL A 523 -3.56 29.55 -25.47
C VAL A 523 -2.76 28.42 -24.87
N ARG A 524 -2.85 27.24 -25.50
CA ARG A 524 -2.03 26.06 -25.17
C ARG A 524 -0.98 25.88 -26.27
N HIS A 525 0.24 25.63 -25.87
CA HIS A 525 1.37 25.33 -26.74
C HIS A 525 1.97 23.98 -26.38
N GLU A 526 2.42 23.27 -27.39
CA GLU A 526 3.19 22.04 -27.23
C GLU A 526 4.66 22.34 -27.50
N ILE A 527 5.55 21.84 -26.66
CA ILE A 527 6.99 21.99 -26.78
C ILE A 527 7.68 20.64 -26.57
N VAL A 528 8.92 20.56 -27.02
CA VAL A 528 9.81 19.45 -26.66
C VAL A 528 11.08 20.07 -26.04
N LEU A 529 11.27 19.82 -24.75
CA LEU A 529 12.50 20.15 -24.05
C LEU A 529 13.44 18.94 -24.17
N ASN A 530 14.56 19.10 -24.86
CA ASN A 530 15.56 18.06 -25.07
C ASN A 530 17.00 18.52 -24.78
N GLU A 531 17.15 19.74 -24.32
CA GLU A 531 18.42 20.32 -23.88
C GLU A 531 18.42 20.53 -22.35
N LYS A 532 19.62 20.68 -21.78
CA LYS A 532 19.78 21.02 -20.36
C LYS A 532 19.11 22.34 -20.01
N GLU A 533 19.13 23.30 -20.94
CA GLU A 533 18.50 24.59 -20.80
C GLU A 533 17.98 25.06 -22.17
N GLN A 534 16.75 25.50 -22.23
CA GLN A 534 16.11 25.93 -23.49
C GLN A 534 15.10 27.05 -23.23
N THR A 535 15.05 28.02 -24.14
CA THR A 535 14.11 29.14 -24.09
C THR A 535 13.09 29.00 -25.21
N PHE A 536 11.82 29.15 -24.86
CA PHE A 536 10.68 29.15 -25.78
C PHE A 536 10.04 30.55 -25.83
N GLU A 537 9.69 31.04 -27.02
CA GLU A 537 9.08 32.36 -27.22
C GLU A 537 7.69 32.19 -27.84
N PHE A 538 6.71 32.83 -27.25
CA PHE A 538 5.32 32.82 -27.74
C PHE A 538 4.80 34.24 -27.89
N PRO A 539 4.12 34.59 -29.01
CA PRO A 539 3.48 35.88 -29.14
C PRO A 539 2.33 36.00 -28.10
N ALA A 540 2.18 37.19 -27.51
CA ALA A 540 1.10 37.47 -26.58
C ALA A 540 0.68 38.95 -26.71
N ILE A 541 -0.61 39.20 -26.67
CA ILE A 541 -1.19 40.54 -26.87
C ILE A 541 -0.99 41.40 -25.61
N SER A 542 -0.96 40.77 -24.44
CA SER A 542 -0.83 41.46 -23.14
C SER A 542 -0.01 40.62 -22.18
N VAL A 543 0.40 41.22 -21.06
CA VAL A 543 1.10 40.52 -19.98
C VAL A 543 0.27 39.33 -19.51
N PRO A 544 0.82 38.09 -19.48
CA PRO A 544 0.11 36.93 -18.97
C PRO A 544 -0.15 37.06 -17.47
N LYS A 545 -1.32 36.63 -17.03
CA LYS A 545 -1.68 36.52 -15.62
C LYS A 545 -1.41 35.15 -15.06
N MET A 546 -1.31 34.13 -15.92
CA MET A 546 -0.98 32.75 -15.53
C MET A 546 -0.21 32.06 -16.65
N ILE A 547 0.89 31.43 -16.28
CA ILE A 547 1.66 30.53 -17.14
C ILE A 547 1.80 29.21 -16.39
N LEU A 548 1.33 28.11 -16.99
CA LEU A 548 1.47 26.77 -16.44
C LEU A 548 2.28 25.92 -17.41
N LEU A 549 3.38 25.37 -16.91
CA LEU A 549 4.04 24.24 -17.54
C LEU A 549 3.37 22.97 -17.01
N ASP A 550 3.05 22.02 -17.89
CA ASP A 550 2.32 20.79 -17.57
C ASP A 550 0.98 21.04 -16.83
N PRO A 551 0.04 21.73 -17.45
CA PRO A 551 -1.22 22.14 -16.81
C PRO A 551 -2.11 20.98 -16.37
N GLU A 552 -1.94 19.79 -16.94
CA GLU A 552 -2.62 18.56 -16.58
C GLU A 552 -1.91 17.74 -15.47
N SER A 553 -0.70 18.15 -15.04
CA SER A 553 0.12 17.49 -14.02
C SER A 553 0.47 16.03 -14.36
N ILE A 554 0.88 15.78 -15.60
CA ILE A 554 1.21 14.46 -16.16
C ILE A 554 2.67 14.09 -15.90
N LEU A 555 3.57 15.09 -15.89
CA LEU A 555 5.00 14.89 -15.75
C LEU A 555 5.36 14.13 -14.48
N VAL A 556 6.25 13.15 -14.59
CA VAL A 556 6.90 12.50 -13.44
C VAL A 556 8.17 13.26 -13.11
N GLY A 557 8.02 14.42 -12.49
CA GLY A 557 9.13 15.35 -12.23
C GLY A 557 8.70 16.55 -11.39
N LYS A 558 9.67 17.35 -10.98
CA LYS A 558 9.43 18.57 -10.20
C LYS A 558 9.51 19.80 -11.11
N ILE A 559 8.60 20.74 -10.89
CA ILE A 559 8.57 22.02 -11.58
C ILE A 559 8.67 23.14 -10.55
N GLU A 560 9.79 23.82 -10.54
CA GLU A 560 10.07 24.98 -9.71
C GLU A 560 9.92 26.25 -10.55
N HIS A 561 8.73 26.82 -10.56
CA HIS A 561 8.39 28.00 -11.36
C HIS A 561 8.34 29.22 -10.46
N GLN A 562 9.27 30.15 -10.67
CA GLN A 562 9.34 31.41 -9.92
C GLN A 562 8.10 32.28 -10.23
N LYS A 563 7.25 32.49 -9.23
CA LYS A 563 6.00 33.28 -9.33
C LYS A 563 5.81 34.15 -8.10
N SER A 564 5.24 35.32 -8.32
CA SER A 564 4.81 36.20 -7.23
C SER A 564 3.60 35.63 -6.49
N LYS A 565 3.38 36.11 -5.26
CA LYS A 565 2.17 35.76 -4.49
C LYS A 565 0.87 36.00 -5.25
N ASP A 566 0.77 37.13 -5.94
CA ASP A 566 -0.44 37.50 -6.69
C ASP A 566 -0.67 36.60 -7.93
N GLU A 567 0.39 36.15 -8.60
CA GLU A 567 0.30 35.16 -9.68
C GLU A 567 -0.15 33.81 -9.13
N LEU A 568 0.37 33.36 -7.98
CA LEU A 568 -0.07 32.12 -7.35
C LEU A 568 -1.53 32.17 -6.94
N ILE A 569 -1.98 33.27 -6.31
CA ILE A 569 -3.38 33.46 -5.96
C ILE A 569 -4.27 33.45 -7.22
N TYR A 570 -3.86 34.16 -8.29
CA TYR A 570 -4.59 34.12 -9.56
C TYR A 570 -4.66 32.70 -10.14
N GLN A 571 -3.54 31.98 -10.05
CA GLN A 571 -3.45 30.57 -10.49
C GLN A 571 -4.43 29.67 -9.71
N PHE A 572 -4.54 29.83 -8.41
CA PHE A 572 -5.51 29.04 -7.61
C PHE A 572 -6.94 29.20 -8.13
N TYR A 573 -7.38 30.41 -8.42
CA TYR A 573 -8.74 30.68 -8.89
C TYR A 573 -8.98 30.27 -10.35
N ASN A 574 -7.94 30.10 -11.16
CA ASN A 574 -8.07 29.95 -12.62
C ASN A 574 -7.51 28.64 -13.16
N ALA A 575 -6.79 27.86 -12.38
CA ALA A 575 -6.30 26.54 -12.81
C ALA A 575 -7.42 25.49 -12.73
N GLU A 576 -7.46 24.63 -13.74
CA GLU A 576 -8.47 23.56 -13.83
C GLU A 576 -8.06 22.34 -12.95
N SER A 577 -6.76 21.98 -12.94
CA SER A 577 -6.25 20.84 -12.19
C SER A 577 -6.31 21.05 -10.69
N ILE A 578 -6.81 20.04 -9.96
CA ILE A 578 -6.81 20.06 -8.50
C ILE A 578 -5.38 19.96 -7.95
N ALA A 579 -4.50 19.21 -8.61
CA ALA A 579 -3.10 19.11 -8.25
C ALA A 579 -2.40 20.47 -8.31
N THR A 580 -2.64 21.25 -9.36
CA THR A 580 -2.12 22.62 -9.49
C THR A 580 -2.64 23.52 -8.37
N ARG A 581 -3.93 23.44 -8.01
CA ARG A 581 -4.54 24.26 -6.94
C ARG A 581 -4.05 23.86 -5.55
N LEU A 582 -3.89 22.57 -5.28
CA LEU A 582 -3.27 22.05 -4.04
C LEU A 582 -1.82 22.54 -3.91
N ASN A 583 -1.04 22.42 -4.98
CA ASN A 583 0.36 22.87 -5.00
C ASN A 583 0.48 24.37 -4.71
N VAL A 584 -0.46 25.20 -5.22
CA VAL A 584 -0.48 26.64 -4.87
C VAL A 584 -0.72 26.85 -3.39
N LEU A 585 -1.70 26.15 -2.78
CA LEU A 585 -1.97 26.27 -1.35
C LEU A 585 -0.78 25.81 -0.50
N GLU A 586 -0.16 24.70 -0.89
CA GLU A 586 1.05 24.21 -0.22
C GLU A 586 2.19 25.23 -0.33
N THR A 587 2.46 25.75 -1.52
CA THR A 587 3.51 26.75 -1.74
C THR A 587 3.29 28.01 -0.91
N LEU A 588 2.05 28.52 -0.89
CA LEU A 588 1.72 29.74 -0.16
C LEU A 588 1.67 29.56 1.37
N THR A 589 1.50 28.33 1.84
CA THR A 589 1.40 28.02 3.30
C THR A 589 2.57 27.17 3.80
N PHE A 590 3.59 26.97 2.99
CA PHE A 590 4.81 26.25 3.38
C PHE A 590 5.63 27.08 4.38
N ILE A 591 6.09 26.45 5.45
CA ILE A 591 6.96 27.05 6.43
C ILE A 591 8.38 26.52 6.22
N PRO A 592 9.31 27.30 5.65
CA PRO A 592 10.68 26.87 5.48
C PRO A 592 11.37 26.70 6.84
N GLU A 593 12.14 25.62 7.02
CA GLU A 593 12.84 25.37 8.30
C GLU A 593 13.86 26.45 8.64
N ASN A 594 14.47 27.10 7.64
CA ASN A 594 15.58 28.02 7.81
C ASN A 594 15.34 29.45 7.25
N ASP A 595 14.21 29.71 6.62
CA ASP A 595 13.86 31.02 6.03
C ASP A 595 12.39 31.33 6.19
N THR A 596 12.06 32.18 7.15
CA THR A 596 10.68 32.62 7.41
C THR A 596 10.28 33.83 6.54
N THR A 597 11.18 34.36 5.72
CA THR A 597 10.89 35.57 4.89
C THR A 597 9.99 35.26 3.71
N SER A 598 9.99 34.01 3.23
CA SER A 598 9.12 33.51 2.15
C SER A 598 7.79 32.92 2.65
N TYR A 599 7.59 32.85 3.99
CA TYR A 599 6.37 32.30 4.58
C TYR A 599 5.27 33.36 4.67
N TYR A 600 4.10 33.02 4.19
CA TYR A 600 2.90 33.83 4.35
C TYR A 600 1.99 33.15 5.39
N PRO A 601 1.98 33.67 6.63
CA PRO A 601 1.13 33.10 7.68
C PRO A 601 -0.36 33.29 7.34
N PRO A 602 -1.27 32.52 7.91
CA PRO A 602 -2.71 32.74 7.81
C PRO A 602 -3.17 34.12 8.27
N SER A 603 -2.34 34.83 9.03
CA SER A 603 -2.54 36.25 9.39
C SER A 603 -2.33 37.23 8.21
N ASP A 604 -1.64 36.81 7.13
CA ASP A 604 -1.63 37.60 5.89
C ASP A 604 -3.04 37.65 5.31
N LYS A 605 -3.57 38.83 5.12
CA LYS A 605 -4.96 39.04 4.71
C LYS A 605 -5.31 38.32 3.40
N LYS A 606 -4.45 38.42 2.39
CA LYS A 606 -4.73 37.77 1.09
C LYS A 606 -4.72 36.24 1.19
N ILE A 607 -3.82 35.68 2.00
CA ILE A 607 -3.76 34.24 2.22
C ILE A 607 -4.96 33.77 3.01
N ARG A 608 -5.37 34.51 4.03
CA ARG A 608 -6.56 34.19 4.82
C ARG A 608 -7.83 34.23 3.97
N GLU A 609 -8.03 35.28 3.17
CA GLU A 609 -9.14 35.37 2.22
C GLU A 609 -9.13 34.18 1.25
N LEU A 610 -7.96 33.82 0.72
CA LEU A 610 -7.79 32.63 -0.14
C LEU A 610 -8.18 31.34 0.58
N LEU A 611 -7.73 31.14 1.83
CA LEU A 611 -8.06 29.94 2.59
C LEU A 611 -9.56 29.87 2.93
N ILE A 612 -10.18 30.98 3.32
CA ILE A 612 -11.64 31.05 3.56
C ILE A 612 -12.40 30.69 2.28
N ASP A 613 -11.99 31.20 1.12
CA ASP A 613 -12.61 30.86 -0.16
C ASP A 613 -12.34 29.41 -0.53
N ALA A 614 -11.13 28.90 -0.27
CA ALA A 614 -10.78 27.50 -0.52
C ALA A 614 -11.61 26.52 0.34
N THR A 615 -12.11 26.94 1.51
CA THR A 615 -13.09 26.13 2.27
C THR A 615 -14.41 25.91 1.49
N LYS A 616 -14.68 26.70 0.47
CA LYS A 616 -15.89 26.61 -0.38
C LYS A 616 -15.62 25.90 -1.72
N ASP A 617 -14.39 25.42 -1.96
CA ASP A 617 -14.02 24.78 -3.22
C ASP A 617 -14.93 23.59 -3.55
N LYS A 618 -15.14 23.36 -4.86
CA LYS A 618 -15.93 22.22 -5.34
C LYS A 618 -15.35 20.87 -4.92
N PHE A 619 -14.01 20.80 -4.80
CA PHE A 619 -13.31 19.56 -4.48
C PHE A 619 -12.98 19.45 -2.98
N TRP A 620 -13.38 18.37 -2.37
CA TRP A 620 -13.31 18.18 -0.92
C TRP A 620 -11.90 18.28 -0.33
N ARG A 621 -10.88 17.78 -1.04
CA ARG A 621 -9.50 17.79 -0.54
C ARG A 621 -8.93 19.20 -0.42
N ILE A 622 -9.33 20.12 -1.33
CA ILE A 622 -8.97 21.54 -1.23
C ILE A 622 -9.67 22.18 -0.04
N ARG A 623 -10.96 21.87 0.18
CA ARG A 623 -11.69 22.34 1.38
C ARG A 623 -11.03 21.85 2.67
N GLN A 624 -10.68 20.55 2.71
CA GLN A 624 -10.00 19.94 3.85
C GLN A 624 -8.65 20.60 4.14
N PHE A 625 -7.82 20.78 3.11
CA PHE A 625 -6.51 21.42 3.24
C PHE A 625 -6.63 22.84 3.80
N ALA A 626 -7.55 23.64 3.25
CA ALA A 626 -7.78 24.99 3.73
C ALA A 626 -8.22 25.03 5.20
N ILE A 627 -9.12 24.15 5.60
CA ILE A 627 -9.56 23.99 7.00
C ILE A 627 -8.38 23.65 7.91
N GLN A 628 -7.53 22.69 7.51
CA GLN A 628 -6.34 22.31 8.29
C GLN A 628 -5.37 23.49 8.48
N LYS A 629 -5.28 24.41 7.51
CA LYS A 629 -4.45 25.62 7.64
C LYS A 629 -5.11 26.73 8.48
N LEU A 630 -6.39 26.60 8.75
CA LEU A 630 -7.15 27.51 9.62
C LEU A 630 -7.30 26.98 11.06
N PHE A 631 -6.65 25.88 11.41
CA PHE A 631 -6.57 25.39 12.78
C PHE A 631 -5.92 26.46 13.68
N ASP A 632 -6.46 26.66 14.86
CA ASP A 632 -5.94 27.61 15.85
C ASP A 632 -5.86 29.07 15.35
N PHE A 633 -6.67 29.41 14.33
CA PHE A 633 -6.71 30.79 13.85
C PHE A 633 -7.26 31.74 14.92
N ASP A 634 -6.49 32.78 15.24
CA ASP A 634 -6.80 33.80 16.26
C ASP A 634 -6.79 35.24 15.72
N GLY A 635 -6.91 35.43 14.41
CA GLY A 635 -6.81 36.71 13.71
C GLY A 635 -8.07 37.55 13.73
N GLU A 636 -8.01 38.72 13.08
CA GLU A 636 -9.09 39.72 13.07
C GLU A 636 -10.42 39.25 12.48
N ASP A 637 -10.37 38.32 11.47
CA ASP A 637 -11.55 37.77 10.80
C ASP A 637 -12.06 36.45 11.44
N PHE A 638 -11.82 36.28 12.71
CA PHE A 638 -12.22 35.11 13.48
C PHE A 638 -13.67 34.67 13.28
N LEU A 639 -14.61 35.65 13.29
CA LEU A 639 -16.04 35.35 13.08
C LEU A 639 -16.36 34.84 11.66
N GLU A 640 -15.61 35.28 10.67
CA GLU A 640 -15.78 34.80 9.28
C GLU A 640 -15.28 33.37 9.12
N VAL A 641 -14.11 33.08 9.68
CA VAL A 641 -13.55 31.72 9.72
C VAL A 641 -14.48 30.78 10.47
N GLU A 642 -14.97 31.17 11.67
CA GLU A 642 -15.91 30.37 12.46
C GLU A 642 -17.18 30.04 11.67
N LYS A 643 -17.80 31.00 10.99
CA LYS A 643 -18.98 30.77 10.15
C LYS A 643 -18.70 29.81 8.98
N ALA A 644 -17.54 29.95 8.34
CA ALA A 644 -17.14 29.05 7.26
C ALA A 644 -17.00 27.62 7.77
N LEU A 645 -16.37 27.41 8.91
CA LEU A 645 -16.21 26.11 9.55
C LEU A 645 -17.55 25.52 10.01
N GLN A 646 -18.42 26.31 10.69
CA GLN A 646 -19.76 25.89 11.08
C GLN A 646 -20.57 25.40 9.90
N TYR A 647 -20.48 26.09 8.75
CA TYR A 647 -21.16 25.66 7.52
C TYR A 647 -20.66 24.30 7.06
N ARG A 648 -19.34 24.02 7.12
CA ARG A 648 -18.76 22.74 6.71
C ARG A 648 -19.15 21.60 7.65
N VAL A 649 -19.17 21.83 8.94
CA VAL A 649 -19.66 20.84 9.94
C VAL A 649 -21.09 20.36 9.59
N ILE A 650 -21.95 21.27 9.17
CA ILE A 650 -23.37 20.96 8.94
C ILE A 650 -23.63 20.38 7.54
N HIS A 651 -22.95 20.91 6.52
CA HIS A 651 -23.36 20.71 5.13
C HIS A 651 -22.35 19.98 4.24
N ASP A 652 -21.12 19.74 4.70
CA ASP A 652 -20.15 19.06 3.84
C ASP A 652 -20.52 17.59 3.66
N GLU A 653 -20.49 17.14 2.42
CA GLU A 653 -20.78 15.75 2.05
C GLU A 653 -19.68 14.78 2.52
N ARG A 654 -18.42 15.25 2.60
CA ARG A 654 -17.27 14.42 2.99
C ARG A 654 -17.09 14.45 4.51
N SER A 655 -17.07 13.27 5.12
CA SER A 655 -16.86 13.10 6.56
C SER A 655 -15.54 13.70 7.04
N TYR A 656 -14.46 13.53 6.31
CA TYR A 656 -13.15 14.11 6.65
C TYR A 656 -13.18 15.64 6.74
N VAL A 657 -13.93 16.30 5.84
CA VAL A 657 -14.09 17.77 5.89
C VAL A 657 -14.90 18.20 7.11
N ARG A 658 -15.98 17.45 7.44
CA ARG A 658 -16.78 17.72 8.65
C ARG A 658 -15.96 17.54 9.92
N ALA A 659 -15.19 16.45 9.99
CA ALA A 659 -14.32 16.15 11.15
C ALA A 659 -13.26 17.23 11.36
N ASP A 660 -12.53 17.60 10.30
CA ASP A 660 -11.50 18.63 10.38
C ASP A 660 -12.09 20.00 10.73
N ALA A 661 -13.28 20.34 10.24
CA ALA A 661 -13.97 21.57 10.62
C ALA A 661 -14.36 21.57 12.12
N ILE A 662 -14.81 20.44 12.67
CA ILE A 662 -15.07 20.28 14.10
C ILE A 662 -13.78 20.50 14.90
N LEU A 663 -12.69 19.84 14.50
CA LEU A 663 -11.40 19.96 15.20
C LEU A 663 -10.83 21.38 15.10
N ALA A 664 -10.94 22.04 13.94
CA ALA A 664 -10.53 23.43 13.77
C ALA A 664 -11.31 24.40 14.68
N MET A 665 -12.56 24.07 15.00
CA MET A 665 -13.40 24.86 15.90
C MET A 665 -13.17 24.59 17.38
N LYS A 666 -12.32 23.63 17.74
CA LYS A 666 -12.03 23.24 19.12
C LYS A 666 -11.57 24.42 20.00
N GLY A 667 -10.84 25.37 19.40
CA GLY A 667 -10.36 26.59 20.07
C GLY A 667 -11.41 27.70 20.22
N PHE A 668 -12.54 27.63 19.51
CA PHE A 668 -13.54 28.70 19.48
C PHE A 668 -14.52 28.56 20.66
N GLN A 669 -14.43 29.47 21.62
CA GLN A 669 -15.30 29.47 22.79
C GLN A 669 -16.68 30.08 22.46
N ASN A 670 -17.56 29.30 21.85
CA ASN A 670 -18.90 29.69 21.48
C ASN A 670 -19.89 28.56 21.86
N SER A 671 -20.90 28.91 22.67
CA SER A 671 -21.91 27.95 23.13
C SER A 671 -22.76 27.32 22.01
N GLN A 672 -22.84 27.98 20.85
CA GLN A 672 -23.49 27.40 19.67
C GLN A 672 -22.69 26.22 19.09
N ASN A 673 -21.38 26.23 19.23
CA ASN A 673 -20.51 25.14 18.79
C ASN A 673 -20.72 23.87 19.62
N ASP A 674 -20.97 23.99 20.94
CA ASP A 674 -21.31 22.84 21.78
C ASP A 674 -22.51 22.07 21.25
N LYS A 675 -23.55 22.77 20.80
CA LYS A 675 -24.73 22.12 20.20
C LYS A 675 -24.38 21.42 18.87
N LEU A 676 -23.53 22.02 18.03
CA LEU A 676 -23.08 21.40 16.79
C LEU A 676 -22.27 20.12 17.06
N PHE A 677 -21.34 20.17 18.00
CA PHE A 677 -20.54 19.02 18.37
C PHE A 677 -21.40 17.89 18.97
N ARG A 678 -22.39 18.21 19.83
CA ARG A 678 -23.32 17.20 20.35
C ARG A 678 -24.16 16.54 19.24
N ASN A 679 -24.58 17.30 18.24
CA ASN A 679 -25.27 16.71 17.08
C ASN A 679 -24.35 15.77 16.28
N ALA A 680 -23.08 16.12 16.13
CA ALA A 680 -22.11 15.32 15.40
C ALA A 680 -21.73 13.99 16.08
N LEU A 681 -22.06 13.80 17.39
CA LEU A 681 -21.90 12.51 18.06
C LEU A 681 -22.76 11.37 17.45
N THR A 682 -23.74 11.70 16.65
CA THR A 682 -24.63 10.74 15.95
C THR A 682 -24.40 10.72 14.45
N ASP A 683 -23.29 11.27 13.97
CA ASP A 683 -22.94 11.22 12.55
C ASP A 683 -22.76 9.77 12.06
N SER A 684 -23.00 9.55 10.78
CA SER A 684 -22.77 8.24 10.16
C SER A 684 -21.29 7.83 10.09
N SER A 685 -20.37 8.75 10.30
CA SER A 685 -18.90 8.53 10.27
C SER A 685 -18.33 8.47 11.67
N TYR A 686 -17.55 7.44 11.96
CA TYR A 686 -16.80 7.34 13.21
C TYR A 686 -15.73 8.44 13.34
N THR A 687 -15.16 8.89 12.24
CA THR A 687 -14.18 9.99 12.24
C THR A 687 -14.82 11.30 12.70
N VAL A 688 -16.04 11.58 12.26
CA VAL A 688 -16.82 12.76 12.71
C VAL A 688 -17.22 12.62 14.18
N GLN A 689 -17.67 11.44 14.59
CA GLN A 689 -18.02 11.20 16.01
C GLN A 689 -16.81 11.40 16.92
N ALA A 690 -15.65 10.88 16.55
CA ALA A 690 -14.41 11.04 17.32
C ALA A 690 -13.99 12.52 17.41
N ALA A 691 -14.03 13.25 16.31
CA ALA A 691 -13.77 14.69 16.30
C ALA A 691 -14.73 15.47 17.22
N ALA A 692 -16.01 15.09 17.22
CA ALA A 692 -17.01 15.68 18.09
C ALA A 692 -16.75 15.40 19.58
N ILE A 693 -16.34 14.19 19.94
CA ILE A 693 -15.93 13.84 21.30
C ILE A 693 -14.76 14.72 21.75
N GLU A 694 -13.72 14.81 20.93
CA GLU A 694 -12.53 15.62 21.25
C GLU A 694 -12.88 17.10 21.41
N ALA A 695 -13.67 17.67 20.50
CA ALA A 695 -14.05 19.07 20.54
C ALA A 695 -14.91 19.40 21.78
N LEU A 696 -15.87 18.53 22.13
CA LEU A 696 -16.69 18.68 23.34
C LEU A 696 -15.83 18.61 24.61
N LEU A 697 -14.96 17.62 24.71
CA LEU A 697 -14.11 17.44 25.88
C LEU A 697 -13.14 18.60 26.10
N ALA A 698 -12.71 19.26 25.02
CA ALA A 698 -11.87 20.45 25.09
C ALA A 698 -12.58 21.63 25.79
N THR A 699 -13.92 21.71 25.71
CA THR A 699 -14.71 22.76 26.43
C THR A 699 -14.89 22.44 27.90
N LYS A 700 -14.43 21.27 28.38
CA LYS A 700 -14.57 20.80 29.78
C LYS A 700 -16.01 20.87 30.29
N PRO A 701 -16.98 20.23 29.60
CA PRO A 701 -18.36 20.28 30.02
C PRO A 701 -18.56 19.54 31.35
N SER A 702 -19.57 19.95 32.14
CA SER A 702 -19.84 19.34 33.44
C SER A 702 -20.22 17.86 33.37
N ASP A 703 -20.69 17.37 32.21
CA ASP A 703 -21.04 16.01 31.92
C ASP A 703 -19.95 15.25 31.14
N ALA A 704 -18.69 15.71 31.14
CA ALA A 704 -17.60 15.14 30.37
C ALA A 704 -17.42 13.64 30.63
N ILE A 705 -17.43 13.20 31.87
CA ILE A 705 -17.26 11.79 32.23
C ILE A 705 -18.43 10.93 31.73
N ASP A 706 -19.68 11.43 31.88
CA ASP A 706 -20.86 10.71 31.40
C ASP A 706 -20.88 10.61 29.86
N LEU A 707 -20.33 11.63 29.20
CA LEU A 707 -20.15 11.61 27.75
C LEU A 707 -19.17 10.53 27.34
N VAL A 708 -17.98 10.48 27.91
CA VAL A 708 -16.91 9.53 27.58
C VAL A 708 -17.32 8.10 27.86
N LEU A 709 -18.02 7.84 29.00
CA LEU A 709 -18.47 6.50 29.36
C LEU A 709 -19.52 5.89 28.40
N LYS A 710 -20.11 6.70 27.51
CA LYS A 710 -20.97 6.17 26.43
C LYS A 710 -20.17 5.52 25.31
N PHE A 711 -18.90 5.84 25.19
CA PHE A 711 -18.02 5.43 24.10
C PHE A 711 -16.81 4.59 24.55
N ASP A 712 -16.66 4.33 25.86
CA ASP A 712 -15.48 3.67 26.45
C ASP A 712 -15.31 2.20 26.03
N ASN A 713 -16.36 1.56 25.51
CA ASN A 713 -16.33 0.21 24.97
C ASN A 713 -16.31 0.18 23.42
N SER A 714 -16.05 1.30 22.76
CA SER A 714 -15.98 1.33 21.29
C SER A 714 -14.81 0.50 20.77
N THR A 715 -15.09 -0.35 19.80
CA THR A 715 -14.05 -1.11 19.06
C THR A 715 -13.48 -0.32 17.88
N ASN A 716 -14.04 0.85 17.55
CA ASN A 716 -13.51 1.71 16.51
C ASN A 716 -12.34 2.53 17.06
N LEU A 717 -11.18 2.46 16.37
CA LEU A 717 -9.94 3.06 16.84
C LEU A 717 -10.02 4.58 17.00
N ASN A 718 -10.71 5.29 16.10
CA ASN A 718 -10.83 6.76 16.17
C ASN A 718 -11.59 7.19 17.43
N ILE A 719 -12.73 6.57 17.70
CA ILE A 719 -13.52 6.83 18.90
C ILE A 719 -12.74 6.42 20.15
N PHE A 720 -12.12 5.24 20.13
CA PHE A 720 -11.27 4.76 21.22
C PHE A 720 -10.15 5.76 21.53
N ALA A 721 -9.45 6.26 20.51
CA ALA A 721 -8.37 7.23 20.68
C ALA A 721 -8.87 8.55 21.31
N ALA A 722 -10.04 9.05 20.91
CA ALA A 722 -10.64 10.23 21.50
C ALA A 722 -10.94 10.06 23.01
N VAL A 723 -11.50 8.89 23.39
CA VAL A 723 -11.74 8.50 24.79
C VAL A 723 -10.43 8.33 25.55
N ALA A 724 -9.47 7.63 24.97
CA ALA A 724 -8.15 7.38 25.56
C ALA A 724 -7.38 8.67 25.82
N ASN A 725 -7.41 9.63 24.90
CA ASN A 725 -6.80 10.95 25.07
C ASN A 725 -7.40 11.70 26.27
N TYR A 726 -8.72 11.66 26.42
CA TYR A 726 -9.36 12.26 27.60
C TYR A 726 -8.90 11.60 28.89
N PHE A 727 -8.88 10.26 28.96
CA PHE A 727 -8.39 9.54 30.14
C PHE A 727 -6.91 9.80 30.41
N ALA A 728 -6.11 9.98 29.37
CA ALA A 728 -4.70 10.33 29.48
C ALA A 728 -4.52 11.76 30.04
N ASP A 729 -5.39 12.69 29.67
CA ASP A 729 -5.38 14.06 30.18
C ASP A 729 -5.86 14.14 31.64
N GLU A 730 -6.89 13.37 32.01
CA GLU A 730 -7.39 13.23 33.38
C GLU A 730 -6.34 12.58 34.30
N ALA A 731 -5.55 11.66 33.81
CA ALA A 731 -4.51 10.87 34.46
C ALA A 731 -4.98 10.18 35.77
N SER A 732 -6.26 9.85 35.86
CA SER A 732 -6.84 9.16 37.03
C SER A 732 -6.28 7.76 37.19
N PRO A 733 -5.80 7.33 38.36
CA PRO A 733 -5.37 5.97 38.63
C PRO A 733 -6.43 4.90 38.34
N LEU A 734 -7.71 5.28 38.42
CA LEU A 734 -8.85 4.39 38.13
C LEU A 734 -8.92 3.96 36.64
N ARG A 735 -8.22 4.64 35.75
CA ARG A 735 -8.19 4.34 34.32
C ARG A 735 -7.08 3.37 33.93
N PHE A 736 -6.17 3.03 34.82
CA PHE A 736 -5.08 2.10 34.53
C PHE A 736 -5.58 0.74 34.03
N ASP A 737 -6.57 0.16 34.72
CA ASP A 737 -7.10 -1.16 34.34
C ASP A 737 -7.81 -1.12 32.98
N TRP A 738 -8.45 0.00 32.64
CA TRP A 738 -9.04 0.22 31.31
C TRP A 738 -7.95 0.22 30.22
N PHE A 739 -6.89 1.00 30.37
CA PHE A 739 -5.76 0.97 29.42
C PHE A 739 -5.12 -0.41 29.35
N HIS A 740 -4.85 -0.99 30.52
CA HIS A 740 -4.16 -2.27 30.60
C HIS A 740 -4.91 -3.42 29.90
N SER A 741 -6.23 -3.49 30.02
CA SER A 741 -7.05 -4.49 29.34
C SER A 741 -7.03 -4.31 27.82
N HIS A 742 -7.28 -3.10 27.34
CA HIS A 742 -7.30 -2.83 25.90
C HIS A 742 -5.94 -3.02 25.21
N LEU A 743 -4.85 -2.57 25.84
CA LEU A 743 -3.50 -2.76 25.28
C LEU A 743 -3.09 -4.23 25.15
N LYS A 744 -3.63 -5.12 26.00
CA LYS A 744 -3.40 -6.57 25.88
C LYS A 744 -4.07 -7.17 24.64
N GLU A 745 -5.22 -6.64 24.26
CA GLU A 745 -6.04 -7.15 23.17
C GLU A 745 -5.63 -6.57 21.82
N MET A 746 -5.17 -5.31 21.81
CA MET A 746 -4.70 -4.64 20.60
C MET A 746 -3.42 -5.24 20.03
N LYS A 747 -3.27 -5.17 18.70
CA LYS A 747 -2.09 -5.67 17.95
C LYS A 747 -1.74 -4.71 16.82
N GLY A 748 -0.50 -4.84 16.34
CA GLY A 748 -0.03 -4.15 15.14
C GLY A 748 -0.18 -2.64 15.24
N ASN A 749 -0.73 -2.03 14.19
CA ASN A 749 -0.83 -0.58 14.08
C ASN A 749 -1.74 0.06 15.15
N ASP A 750 -2.82 -0.61 15.55
CA ASP A 750 -3.73 -0.11 16.59
C ASP A 750 -2.99 0.00 17.94
N LEU A 751 -2.24 -1.05 18.30
CA LEU A 751 -1.41 -1.05 19.50
C LEU A 751 -0.32 0.03 19.44
N TYR A 752 0.34 0.17 18.27
CA TYR A 752 1.35 1.21 18.05
C TYR A 752 0.81 2.61 18.33
N GLN A 753 -0.36 2.94 17.77
CA GLN A 753 -0.98 4.26 17.96
C GLN A 753 -1.38 4.51 19.41
N VAL A 754 -1.98 3.52 20.07
CA VAL A 754 -2.49 3.67 21.45
C VAL A 754 -1.36 3.71 22.48
N LEU A 755 -0.18 3.09 22.20
CA LEU A 755 0.98 3.19 23.08
C LEU A 755 1.46 4.63 23.30
N GLY A 756 1.38 5.49 22.29
CA GLY A 756 1.69 6.93 22.43
C GLY A 756 0.73 7.64 23.38
N ILE A 757 -0.58 7.35 23.29
CA ILE A 757 -1.60 7.90 24.18
C ILE A 757 -1.39 7.39 25.61
N PHE A 758 -1.10 6.10 25.77
CA PHE A 758 -0.78 5.50 27.05
C PHE A 758 0.49 6.09 27.67
N GLY A 759 1.51 6.40 26.85
CA GLY A 759 2.69 7.13 27.28
C GLY A 759 2.35 8.50 27.89
N THR A 760 1.44 9.26 27.24
CA THR A 760 0.93 10.52 27.77
C THR A 760 0.23 10.34 29.11
N TYR A 761 -0.61 9.30 29.25
CA TYR A 761 -1.24 8.93 30.50
C TYR A 761 -0.20 8.67 31.60
N LEU A 762 0.84 7.86 31.31
CA LEU A 762 1.85 7.50 32.29
C LEU A 762 2.69 8.69 32.76
N VAL A 763 3.07 9.61 31.87
CA VAL A 763 3.82 10.83 32.23
C VAL A 763 3.07 11.67 33.25
N LYS A 764 1.75 11.74 33.14
CA LYS A 764 0.88 12.49 34.06
C LYS A 764 0.46 11.70 35.30
N SER A 765 0.66 10.40 35.32
CA SER A 765 0.23 9.50 36.40
C SER A 765 1.21 9.46 37.57
N SER A 766 0.72 8.97 38.70
CA SER A 766 1.57 8.74 39.90
C SER A 766 2.65 7.69 39.68
N PRO A 767 3.77 7.74 40.41
CA PRO A 767 4.81 6.70 40.32
C PRO A 767 4.30 5.27 40.53
N GLU A 768 3.27 5.08 41.35
CA GLU A 768 2.65 3.78 41.56
C GLU A 768 2.01 3.22 40.28
N VAL A 769 1.28 4.05 39.52
CA VAL A 769 0.67 3.68 38.23
C VAL A 769 1.75 3.40 37.20
N GLN A 770 2.81 4.20 37.16
CA GLN A 770 3.96 3.99 36.28
C GLN A 770 4.61 2.63 36.54
N LEU A 771 4.83 2.25 37.81
CA LEU A 771 5.40 0.96 38.18
C LEU A 771 4.49 -0.22 37.76
N LYS A 772 3.17 -0.08 37.91
CA LYS A 772 2.20 -1.10 37.47
C LYS A 772 2.21 -1.34 35.97
N SER A 773 2.62 -0.38 35.16
CA SER A 773 2.68 -0.50 33.69
C SER A 773 3.88 -1.27 33.17
N ILE A 774 4.98 -1.35 33.94
CA ILE A 774 6.26 -1.91 33.51
C ILE A 774 6.14 -3.34 32.95
N PRO A 775 5.46 -4.29 33.60
CA PRO A 775 5.37 -5.67 33.11
C PRO A 775 4.73 -5.76 31.72
N LEU A 776 3.66 -5.00 31.47
CA LEU A 776 2.97 -4.96 30.19
C LEU A 776 3.88 -4.36 29.10
N LEU A 777 4.47 -3.18 29.38
CA LEU A 777 5.34 -2.50 28.42
C LEU A 777 6.59 -3.33 28.10
N TYR A 778 7.16 -4.02 29.11
CA TYR A 778 8.28 -4.93 28.91
C TYR A 778 7.91 -6.09 27.96
N GLN A 779 6.75 -6.70 28.16
CA GLN A 779 6.27 -7.78 27.29
C GLN A 779 6.06 -7.28 25.85
N ILE A 780 5.46 -6.12 25.67
CA ILE A 780 5.26 -5.52 24.35
C ILE A 780 6.62 -5.22 23.69
N ALA A 781 7.48 -4.49 24.39
CA ALA A 781 8.78 -4.05 23.88
C ALA A 781 9.74 -5.22 23.55
N LYS A 782 9.60 -6.35 24.22
CA LYS A 782 10.47 -7.53 24.04
C LYS A 782 9.92 -8.53 23.04
N ASN A 783 8.61 -8.79 23.06
CA ASN A 783 8.03 -9.99 22.47
C ASN A 783 7.04 -9.72 21.33
N ASP A 784 6.62 -8.47 21.07
CA ASP A 784 5.72 -8.22 19.96
C ASP A 784 6.37 -8.64 18.64
N ILE A 785 5.56 -9.21 17.74
CA ILE A 785 6.05 -9.71 16.46
C ILE A 785 6.47 -8.54 15.55
N GLN A 786 5.79 -7.39 15.67
CA GLN A 786 6.04 -6.22 14.85
C GLN A 786 7.16 -5.36 15.45
N TRP A 787 8.20 -5.11 14.69
CA TRP A 787 9.35 -4.34 15.12
C TRP A 787 8.98 -2.91 15.58
N TYR A 788 8.07 -2.25 14.89
CA TYR A 788 7.64 -0.89 15.21
C TYR A 788 6.82 -0.83 16.51
N VAL A 789 6.06 -1.88 16.83
CA VAL A 789 5.36 -2.00 18.13
C VAL A 789 6.36 -2.19 19.26
N ARG A 790 7.40 -3.04 19.06
CA ARG A 790 8.49 -3.15 20.05
C ARG A 790 9.19 -1.82 20.27
N PHE A 791 9.44 -1.08 19.20
CA PHE A 791 10.01 0.25 19.27
C PHE A 791 9.14 1.22 20.07
N ALA A 792 7.82 1.29 19.78
CA ALA A 792 6.87 2.10 20.54
C ALA A 792 6.83 1.71 22.03
N GLY A 793 6.93 0.42 22.34
CA GLY A 793 7.05 -0.08 23.71
C GLY A 793 8.28 0.47 24.44
N ILE A 794 9.44 0.49 23.76
CA ILE A 794 10.68 1.10 24.30
C ILE A 794 10.51 2.61 24.45
N GLN A 795 9.94 3.30 23.49
CA GLN A 795 9.68 4.74 23.58
C GLN A 795 8.76 5.05 24.77
N THR A 796 7.71 4.28 24.98
CA THR A 796 6.80 4.45 26.12
C THR A 796 7.51 4.19 27.45
N LEU A 797 8.36 3.15 27.55
CA LEU A 797 9.22 2.88 28.72
C LEU A 797 10.17 4.06 28.99
N SER A 798 10.72 4.67 27.94
CA SER A 798 11.65 5.79 28.09
C SER A 798 11.03 7.03 28.74
N LEU A 799 9.71 7.20 28.63
CA LEU A 799 8.99 8.31 29.26
C LEU A 799 8.91 8.18 30.79
N ILE A 800 9.14 6.98 31.34
CA ILE A 800 9.13 6.69 32.79
C ILE A 800 10.50 6.18 33.28
N ASN A 801 11.57 6.59 32.60
CA ASN A 801 12.93 6.06 32.80
C ASN A 801 13.68 6.63 34.02
N ASP A 802 13.08 7.52 34.82
CA ASP A 802 13.69 7.97 36.09
C ASP A 802 13.89 6.82 37.08
N ASN A 803 13.22 5.69 36.86
CA ASN A 803 13.36 4.46 37.63
C ASN A 803 14.56 3.63 37.14
N LYS A 804 15.48 3.28 38.06
CA LYS A 804 16.66 2.42 37.75
C LYS A 804 16.28 1.05 37.19
N GLU A 805 15.16 0.49 37.60
CA GLU A 805 14.67 -0.80 37.11
C GLU A 805 14.27 -0.70 35.64
N VAL A 806 13.55 0.35 35.26
CA VAL A 806 13.16 0.62 33.85
C VAL A 806 14.40 0.74 32.97
N LYS A 807 15.42 1.51 33.39
CA LYS A 807 16.69 1.63 32.66
C LYS A 807 17.37 0.29 32.45
N ALA A 808 17.40 -0.56 33.49
CA ALA A 808 17.99 -1.90 33.40
C ALA A 808 17.23 -2.80 32.41
N LEU A 809 15.88 -2.78 32.45
CA LEU A 809 15.02 -3.53 31.53
C LEU A 809 15.16 -3.04 30.07
N MET A 810 15.18 -1.73 29.83
CA MET A 810 15.43 -1.17 28.50
C MET A 810 16.78 -1.63 27.94
N LYS A 811 17.84 -1.52 28.75
CA LYS A 811 19.18 -1.98 28.36
C LYS A 811 19.19 -3.47 28.01
N GLN A 812 18.46 -4.29 28.77
CA GLN A 812 18.32 -5.72 28.48
C GLN A 812 17.62 -5.94 27.13
N ILE A 813 16.47 -5.29 26.89
CA ILE A 813 15.71 -5.42 25.63
C ILE A 813 16.59 -5.02 24.44
N ILE A 814 17.26 -3.86 24.52
CA ILE A 814 18.17 -3.37 23.48
C ILE A 814 19.30 -4.35 23.17
N THR A 815 19.87 -4.94 24.23
CA THR A 815 20.98 -5.91 24.09
C THR A 815 20.52 -7.24 23.46
N GLU A 816 19.31 -7.69 23.80
CA GLU A 816 18.73 -8.96 23.35
C GLU A 816 17.99 -8.85 22.00
N GLU A 817 17.78 -7.62 21.47
CA GLU A 817 17.08 -7.40 20.20
C GLU A 817 17.78 -8.13 19.05
N LYS A 818 16.98 -8.75 18.18
CA LYS A 818 17.47 -9.53 17.03
C LYS A 818 17.23 -8.84 15.68
N ASP A 819 16.27 -7.92 15.63
CA ASP A 819 15.95 -7.18 14.39
C ASP A 819 17.07 -6.16 14.10
N GLU A 820 17.71 -6.28 12.95
CA GLU A 820 18.83 -5.41 12.56
C GLU A 820 18.42 -3.94 12.36
N ARG A 821 17.14 -3.68 12.05
CA ARG A 821 16.57 -2.31 11.95
C ARG A 821 16.55 -1.66 13.33
N LEU A 822 15.97 -2.37 14.31
CA LEU A 822 15.91 -1.87 15.69
C LEU A 822 17.30 -1.74 16.31
N LYS A 823 18.21 -2.68 16.06
CA LYS A 823 19.61 -2.54 16.51
C LYS A 823 20.27 -1.28 15.99
N ARG A 824 20.03 -0.93 14.72
CA ARG A 824 20.52 0.32 14.12
C ARG A 824 19.89 1.55 14.78
N ILE A 825 18.59 1.52 15.01
CA ILE A 825 17.87 2.60 15.70
C ILE A 825 18.42 2.76 17.12
N TYR A 826 18.53 1.67 17.89
CA TYR A 826 18.98 1.69 19.29
C TYR A 826 20.45 2.15 19.45
N LYS A 827 21.33 1.89 18.47
CA LYS A 827 22.70 2.43 18.49
C LYS A 827 22.74 3.96 18.51
N LYS A 828 21.70 4.62 18.00
CA LYS A 828 21.56 6.08 18.02
C LYS A 828 21.06 6.62 19.35
N PHE A 829 20.47 5.78 20.20
CA PHE A 829 20.00 6.12 21.55
C PHE A 829 21.03 5.77 22.63
N ASN A 830 22.34 5.78 22.34
CA ASN A 830 23.42 5.38 23.27
C ASN A 830 23.58 6.25 24.52
N ASP A 831 22.71 7.24 24.76
CA ASP A 831 22.69 8.09 25.95
C ASP A 831 21.53 7.76 26.92
N ILE A 832 20.86 6.59 26.75
CA ILE A 832 19.80 6.13 27.65
C ILE A 832 20.34 5.19 28.74
#